data_a806bd0cd5fc543342babd56e7bf7093
#
_entry.id   a806bd0cd5fc543342babd56e7bf7093
#
_cell.length_a   1.000
_cell.length_b   1.000
_cell.length_c   1.000
_cell.angle_alpha   90.00
_cell.angle_beta   90.00
_cell.angle_gamma   90.00
#
_symmetry.space_group_name_H-M   'P 1'
#
loop_
_entity.id
_entity.type
_entity.pdbx_description
1 polymer ?
#
loop_
_entity_poly.entity_id
_entity_poly.type
_entity_poly.pdbx_seq_one_letter_code
_entity_poly.pdbx_strand_id
1 'polypeptide(L)'
;MSNITKKAFPVLNMHCAGCANNVEKTVKKLAGVVDASVNFATNTLSVSYEADKLTPGEIRAAVLAAGYDLIVEEALKEERQEEAQEKHYRLLKRQVIGAWIFVVPMLLFSMVLMHVPFSNEIQLILALPVMIFFGGSFYVNAWRQARLERSNMDTLVALSTSIAFLFSVFNTFFPEFWYSRGLEPHVYYEAAVVIIAFVLTGKLMEERAKGNTSTAIRKLMGLQPRVARVLREGIEEDILIDQLQTGDLVVVRPGEQIPVDGRLSEGESYVDESMISGEPIPVEKKVGDRVLAGTINQKGAFVIKASGVGSETVLARIIRMVQEAQGSKAPVQRIVDRVTGIFVPVVLCIAVLTFVIWLLVGGTDYFSHALLSAVSVLVIACPCALGLATPTALMVGIGKAASNHILIKDAVALEQMRKVDVVVLDKTGTLTEGHPTVSGWLWAQVQEEHFKNVLLAAELKSEHPLAGAIVSSLQEVEKIVPAQLESFESITGKGIKVVYQGDTYWVGSHKLLKDFSASLSDVLAEMMVQYESDGNSIVYFGRGTEVLAVVAIADQIKPTSAEAVKELKRQGIDICMLTGDGQRTALAVSGKLGIDRFVADALPDDKEEFVRELQMQGKTVAMVGDGINDSQALALADVSIAMGKGTDIAMDVAMVTLMTSDLLLLPRAFELSKQTVKLIHQNLFWAFIYNLIGIPIAAGILFPVNGLLLNPMLASAAMAFSSVSVVLNSLSLARK
;
A
#
# COMPACT_ATOMS: atom_id res chain seq x y z
N MET A 1 -22.18 -12.67 -15.95
CA MET A 1 -21.23 -12.41 -14.85
C MET A 1 -21.74 -11.18 -14.14
N SER A 2 -21.97 -11.23 -12.82
CA SER A 2 -22.37 -10.05 -12.04
C SER A 2 -21.28 -8.98 -12.13
N ASN A 3 -21.68 -7.74 -12.44
CA ASN A 3 -20.75 -6.61 -12.58
C ASN A 3 -20.30 -6.16 -11.17
N ILE A 4 -19.23 -6.77 -10.64
CA ILE A 4 -18.71 -6.43 -9.31
C ILE A 4 -17.87 -5.17 -9.44
N THR A 5 -18.32 -4.11 -8.79
CA THR A 5 -17.62 -2.82 -8.73
C THR A 5 -16.98 -2.66 -7.35
N LYS A 6 -15.69 -2.28 -7.33
CA LYS A 6 -14.98 -1.93 -6.10
C LYS A 6 -14.84 -0.41 -6.02
N LYS A 7 -15.33 0.19 -4.93
CA LYS A 7 -15.24 1.63 -4.68
C LYS A 7 -14.82 1.92 -3.23
N ALA A 8 -14.13 3.06 -3.06
CA ALA A 8 -13.74 3.57 -1.76
C ALA A 8 -14.47 4.89 -1.46
N PHE A 9 -15.11 4.98 -0.30
CA PHE A 9 -15.89 6.13 0.12
C PHE A 9 -15.39 6.68 1.45
N PRO A 10 -15.16 8.01 1.60
CA PRO A 10 -14.88 8.62 2.89
C PRO A 10 -16.08 8.50 3.84
N VAL A 11 -15.80 8.08 5.07
CA VAL A 11 -16.80 7.98 6.14
C VAL A 11 -16.55 9.09 7.15
N LEU A 12 -17.60 9.83 7.48
CA LEU A 12 -17.56 10.91 8.45
C LEU A 12 -18.09 10.47 9.83
N ASN A 13 -17.68 11.19 10.87
CA ASN A 13 -18.11 10.99 12.25
C ASN A 13 -17.67 9.67 12.90
N MET A 14 -16.61 9.02 12.42
CA MET A 14 -15.99 7.91 13.12
C MET A 14 -15.00 8.43 14.17
N HIS A 15 -15.18 8.00 15.42
CA HIS A 15 -14.37 8.47 16.56
C HIS A 15 -13.48 7.40 17.18
N CYS A 16 -13.62 6.14 16.75
CA CYS A 16 -12.82 5.03 17.27
C CYS A 16 -12.85 3.82 16.31
N ALA A 17 -11.92 2.88 16.47
CA ALA A 17 -11.89 1.64 15.70
C ALA A 17 -13.18 0.80 15.82
N GLY A 18 -13.85 0.83 16.97
CA GLY A 18 -15.17 0.20 17.16
C GLY A 18 -16.24 0.79 16.23
N CYS A 19 -16.17 2.10 15.95
CA CYS A 19 -17.08 2.76 15.00
C CYS A 19 -16.84 2.24 13.57
N ALA A 20 -15.57 2.08 13.15
CA ALA A 20 -15.20 1.52 11.85
C ALA A 20 -15.76 0.09 11.70
N ASN A 21 -15.61 -0.74 12.73
CA ASN A 21 -16.14 -2.11 12.73
C ASN A 21 -17.68 -2.14 12.64
N ASN A 22 -18.37 -1.16 13.26
CA ASN A 22 -19.82 -1.04 13.16
C ASN A 22 -20.29 -0.68 11.77
N VAL A 23 -19.64 0.28 11.10
CA VAL A 23 -19.91 0.64 9.70
C VAL A 23 -19.69 -0.56 8.81
N GLU A 24 -18.55 -1.26 8.95
CA GLU A 24 -18.22 -2.45 8.17
C GLU A 24 -19.27 -3.54 8.30
N LYS A 25 -19.65 -3.90 9.55
CA LYS A 25 -20.68 -4.91 9.80
C LYS A 25 -22.07 -4.51 9.26
N THR A 26 -22.38 -3.22 9.26
CA THR A 26 -23.65 -2.72 8.73
C THR A 26 -23.68 -2.85 7.22
N VAL A 27 -22.60 -2.45 6.53
CA VAL A 27 -22.50 -2.53 5.07
C VAL A 27 -22.42 -3.98 4.59
N LYS A 28 -21.69 -4.87 5.27
CA LYS A 28 -21.63 -6.32 4.93
C LYS A 28 -22.98 -7.03 4.99
N LYS A 29 -23.97 -6.49 5.70
CA LYS A 29 -25.33 -7.06 5.78
C LYS A 29 -26.22 -6.68 4.61
N LEU A 30 -25.82 -5.73 3.77
CA LEU A 30 -26.61 -5.31 2.61
C LEU A 30 -26.58 -6.36 1.52
N ALA A 31 -27.74 -6.65 0.94
CA ALA A 31 -27.86 -7.54 -0.22
C ALA A 31 -27.11 -6.93 -1.41
N GLY A 32 -26.24 -7.72 -2.05
CA GLY A 32 -25.40 -7.26 -3.18
C GLY A 32 -23.99 -6.82 -2.78
N VAL A 33 -23.65 -6.75 -1.49
CA VAL A 33 -22.27 -6.54 -1.04
C VAL A 33 -21.51 -7.85 -1.03
N VAL A 34 -20.38 -7.90 -1.75
CA VAL A 34 -19.47 -9.05 -1.79
C VAL A 34 -18.46 -8.98 -0.65
N ASP A 35 -17.84 -7.82 -0.47
CA ASP A 35 -16.96 -7.54 0.67
C ASP A 35 -16.98 -6.05 1.01
N ALA A 36 -16.74 -5.75 2.28
CA ALA A 36 -16.59 -4.38 2.77
C ALA A 36 -15.54 -4.33 3.87
N SER A 37 -14.71 -3.31 3.85
CA SER A 37 -13.71 -3.06 4.88
C SER A 37 -13.63 -1.56 5.19
N VAL A 38 -13.47 -1.21 6.46
CA VAL A 38 -13.33 0.18 6.89
C VAL A 38 -11.96 0.38 7.51
N ASN A 39 -11.20 1.31 6.97
CA ASN A 39 -9.93 1.76 7.55
C ASN A 39 -10.18 3.01 8.41
N PHE A 40 -9.97 2.88 9.71
CA PHE A 40 -10.19 3.98 10.66
C PHE A 40 -9.12 5.08 10.56
N ALA A 41 -7.89 4.77 10.13
CA ALA A 41 -6.83 5.78 10.03
C ALA A 41 -7.05 6.73 8.84
N THR A 42 -7.57 6.20 7.72
CA THR A 42 -7.91 6.99 6.52
C THR A 42 -9.36 7.47 6.53
N ASN A 43 -10.18 6.99 7.48
CA ASN A 43 -11.64 7.18 7.49
C ASN A 43 -12.31 6.76 6.17
N THR A 44 -11.89 5.65 5.58
CA THR A 44 -12.37 5.19 4.27
C THR A 44 -13.06 3.83 4.38
N LEU A 45 -14.24 3.70 3.77
CA LEU A 45 -14.95 2.45 3.50
C LEU A 45 -14.59 1.97 2.10
N SER A 46 -13.93 0.82 1.97
CA SER A 46 -13.76 0.10 0.72
C SER A 46 -14.84 -0.95 0.60
N VAL A 47 -15.63 -0.93 -0.47
CA VAL A 47 -16.74 -1.87 -0.68
C VAL A 47 -16.69 -2.45 -2.09
N SER A 48 -16.82 -3.78 -2.18
CA SER A 48 -17.03 -4.53 -3.41
C SER A 48 -18.50 -4.96 -3.47
N TYR A 49 -19.24 -4.52 -4.47
CA TYR A 49 -20.68 -4.75 -4.57
C TYR A 49 -21.12 -4.98 -6.01
N GLU A 50 -22.25 -5.65 -6.20
CA GLU A 50 -22.90 -5.85 -7.48
C GLU A 50 -23.64 -4.57 -7.88
N ALA A 51 -23.12 -3.87 -8.89
CA ALA A 51 -23.67 -2.58 -9.34
C ALA A 51 -25.12 -2.65 -9.83
N ASP A 52 -25.55 -3.83 -10.28
CA ASP A 52 -26.92 -4.09 -10.73
C ASP A 52 -27.92 -4.22 -9.56
N LYS A 53 -27.45 -4.49 -8.34
CA LYS A 53 -28.32 -4.77 -7.16
C LYS A 53 -28.23 -3.69 -6.07
N LEU A 54 -27.17 -2.92 -6.04
CA LEU A 54 -26.93 -1.97 -4.96
C LEU A 54 -26.30 -0.68 -5.50
N THR A 55 -26.83 0.45 -5.09
CA THR A 55 -26.33 1.76 -5.46
C THR A 55 -25.52 2.41 -4.34
N PRO A 56 -24.56 3.32 -4.65
CA PRO A 56 -23.85 4.07 -3.63
C PRO A 56 -24.75 4.87 -2.67
N GLY A 57 -25.92 5.32 -3.14
CA GLY A 57 -26.92 6.01 -2.33
C GLY A 57 -27.53 5.12 -1.24
N GLU A 58 -27.79 3.85 -1.54
CA GLU A 58 -28.31 2.88 -0.58
C GLU A 58 -27.26 2.51 0.47
N ILE A 59 -25.99 2.40 0.06
CA ILE A 59 -24.86 2.22 1.00
C ILE A 59 -24.79 3.42 1.96
N ARG A 60 -24.90 4.65 1.45
CA ARG A 60 -24.93 5.86 2.28
C ARG A 60 -26.11 5.84 3.25
N ALA A 61 -27.30 5.48 2.80
CA ALA A 61 -28.48 5.40 3.64
C ALA A 61 -28.30 4.41 4.82
N ALA A 62 -27.71 3.26 4.59
CA ALA A 62 -27.41 2.28 5.63
C ALA A 62 -26.35 2.79 6.63
N VAL A 63 -25.32 3.50 6.14
CA VAL A 63 -24.29 4.12 6.98
C VAL A 63 -24.87 5.24 7.82
N LEU A 64 -25.78 6.07 7.26
CA LEU A 64 -26.51 7.10 7.99
C LEU A 64 -27.41 6.51 9.09
N ALA A 65 -28.11 5.43 8.80
CA ALA A 65 -28.92 4.71 9.79
C ALA A 65 -28.09 4.17 10.97
N ALA A 66 -26.81 3.83 10.73
CA ALA A 66 -25.87 3.43 11.78
C ALA A 66 -25.28 4.63 12.57
N GLY A 67 -25.62 5.88 12.20
CA GLY A 67 -25.19 7.10 12.87
C GLY A 67 -23.91 7.73 12.34
N TYR A 68 -23.47 7.34 11.12
CA TYR A 68 -22.30 7.88 10.42
C TYR A 68 -22.73 8.47 9.08
N ASP A 69 -21.88 9.23 8.41
CA ASP A 69 -22.16 9.74 7.06
C ASP A 69 -21.12 9.25 6.04
N LEU A 70 -21.49 9.24 4.76
CA LEU A 70 -20.68 8.74 3.66
C LEU A 70 -20.66 9.76 2.51
N ILE A 71 -19.48 10.13 2.01
CA ILE A 71 -19.34 10.99 0.84
C ILE A 71 -19.37 10.10 -0.40
N VAL A 72 -20.41 10.29 -1.24
CA VAL A 72 -20.65 9.47 -2.46
C VAL A 72 -20.26 10.23 -3.73
N GLU A 73 -20.31 11.57 -3.70
CA GLU A 73 -20.02 12.45 -4.83
C GLU A 73 -18.51 12.47 -5.15
N GLU A 74 -18.11 12.02 -6.33
CA GLU A 74 -16.69 11.90 -6.73
C GLU A 74 -16.02 13.27 -6.95
N ALA A 75 -16.69 14.22 -7.53
CA ALA A 75 -16.13 15.52 -7.94
C ALA A 75 -15.66 16.42 -6.76
N LEU A 76 -16.19 16.23 -5.55
CA LEU A 76 -15.88 17.04 -4.37
C LEU A 76 -15.36 16.19 -3.20
N LYS A 77 -14.97 14.96 -3.46
CA LYS A 77 -14.68 13.95 -2.45
C LYS A 77 -13.51 14.35 -1.55
N GLU A 78 -12.41 14.76 -2.14
CA GLU A 78 -11.18 15.10 -1.44
C GLU A 78 -11.32 16.43 -0.68
N GLU A 79 -11.88 17.46 -1.33
CA GLU A 79 -12.07 18.77 -0.73
C GLU A 79 -13.02 18.70 0.48
N ARG A 80 -14.14 18.01 0.34
CA ARG A 80 -15.09 17.79 1.46
C ARG A 80 -14.50 16.93 2.58
N GLN A 81 -13.65 15.96 2.25
CA GLN A 81 -12.98 15.14 3.26
C GLN A 81 -11.95 15.98 4.04
N GLU A 82 -11.14 16.78 3.36
CA GLU A 82 -10.17 17.68 4.01
C GLU A 82 -10.86 18.73 4.87
N GLU A 83 -11.91 19.37 4.35
CA GLU A 83 -12.70 20.32 5.14
C GLU A 83 -13.35 19.70 6.38
N ALA A 84 -13.89 18.49 6.25
CA ALA A 84 -14.49 17.78 7.38
C ALA A 84 -13.44 17.40 8.42
N GLN A 85 -12.25 16.95 8.01
CA GLN A 85 -11.12 16.65 8.90
C GLN A 85 -10.64 17.91 9.61
N GLU A 86 -10.48 19.01 8.89
CA GLU A 86 -10.03 20.27 9.49
C GLU A 86 -11.05 20.84 10.49
N LYS A 87 -12.34 20.79 10.14
CA LYS A 87 -13.43 21.18 11.07
C LYS A 87 -13.42 20.30 12.32
N HIS A 88 -13.25 18.99 12.15
CA HIS A 88 -13.18 18.05 13.28
C HIS A 88 -11.96 18.33 14.17
N TYR A 89 -10.79 18.53 13.58
CA TYR A 89 -9.57 18.87 14.31
C TYR A 89 -9.71 20.20 15.09
N ARG A 90 -10.27 21.25 14.46
CA ARG A 90 -10.52 22.53 15.11
C ARG A 90 -11.52 22.38 16.27
N LEU A 91 -12.56 21.57 16.09
CA LEU A 91 -13.53 21.28 17.14
C LEU A 91 -12.88 20.57 18.33
N LEU A 92 -12.13 19.49 18.08
CA LEU A 92 -11.39 18.76 19.12
C LEU A 92 -10.41 19.68 19.86
N LYS A 93 -9.68 20.53 19.14
CA LYS A 93 -8.75 21.49 19.75
C LYS A 93 -9.48 22.46 20.70
N ARG A 94 -10.66 22.96 20.30
CA ARG A 94 -11.49 23.82 21.16
C ARG A 94 -12.00 23.05 22.38
N GLN A 95 -12.43 21.81 22.22
CA GLN A 95 -12.90 20.98 23.32
C GLN A 95 -11.76 20.68 24.32
N VAL A 96 -10.56 20.35 23.85
CA VAL A 96 -9.39 20.12 24.71
C VAL A 96 -9.06 21.38 25.51
N ILE A 97 -8.91 22.52 24.83
CA ILE A 97 -8.57 23.79 25.51
C ILE A 97 -9.66 24.13 26.52
N GLY A 98 -10.96 24.05 26.12
CA GLY A 98 -12.08 24.32 26.99
C GLY A 98 -12.12 23.39 28.21
N ALA A 99 -11.90 22.08 28.04
CA ALA A 99 -11.85 21.14 29.15
C ALA A 99 -10.74 21.51 30.15
N TRP A 100 -9.51 21.76 29.66
CA TRP A 100 -8.38 22.12 30.54
C TRP A 100 -8.56 23.43 31.29
N ILE A 101 -9.31 24.41 30.75
CA ILE A 101 -9.66 25.66 31.47
C ILE A 101 -10.42 25.36 32.75
N PHE A 102 -11.27 24.32 32.78
CA PHE A 102 -12.01 23.90 33.98
C PHE A 102 -11.26 22.89 34.84
N VAL A 103 -10.44 22.02 34.21
CA VAL A 103 -9.67 20.99 34.91
C VAL A 103 -8.60 21.61 35.80
N VAL A 104 -7.87 22.63 35.35
CA VAL A 104 -6.77 23.24 36.12
C VAL A 104 -7.29 23.85 37.44
N PRO A 105 -8.35 24.70 37.46
CA PRO A 105 -8.95 25.15 38.69
C PRO A 105 -9.50 23.99 39.55
N MET A 106 -10.13 22.99 38.94
CA MET A 106 -10.63 21.81 39.64
C MET A 106 -9.53 21.12 40.46
N LEU A 107 -8.38 20.86 39.84
CA LEU A 107 -7.22 20.24 40.50
C LEU A 107 -6.69 21.12 41.66
N LEU A 108 -6.77 22.44 41.51
CA LEU A 108 -6.38 23.34 42.59
C LEU A 108 -7.31 23.19 43.81
N PHE A 109 -8.63 23.11 43.56
CA PHE A 109 -9.59 22.92 44.65
C PHE A 109 -9.51 21.52 45.27
N SER A 110 -9.26 20.47 44.47
CA SER A 110 -9.19 19.09 44.98
C SER A 110 -7.89 18.76 45.71
N MET A 111 -6.76 19.43 45.41
CA MET A 111 -5.45 19.08 45.94
C MET A 111 -4.90 20.11 46.95
N VAL A 112 -5.18 21.40 46.76
CA VAL A 112 -4.59 22.49 47.54
C VAL A 112 -5.62 23.17 48.46
N LEU A 113 -6.82 23.39 47.91
CA LEU A 113 -7.89 24.16 48.56
C LEU A 113 -9.01 23.27 49.13
N MET A 114 -8.68 22.03 49.55
CA MET A 114 -9.67 21.04 50.07
C MET A 114 -10.45 21.55 51.27
N HIS A 115 -9.83 22.38 52.10
CA HIS A 115 -10.42 22.86 53.37
C HIS A 115 -11.20 24.20 53.22
N VAL A 116 -11.32 24.73 52.01
CA VAL A 116 -12.11 25.94 51.73
C VAL A 116 -13.59 25.61 51.87
N PRO A 117 -14.41 26.43 52.57
CA PRO A 117 -15.86 26.24 52.63
C PRO A 117 -16.44 26.12 51.24
N PHE A 118 -17.42 25.21 51.05
CA PHE A 118 -18.07 24.92 49.79
C PHE A 118 -17.15 24.37 48.69
N SER A 119 -15.99 23.78 49.02
CA SER A 119 -15.06 23.21 48.04
C SER A 119 -15.72 22.16 47.15
N ASN A 120 -16.58 21.28 47.71
CA ASN A 120 -17.28 20.24 46.98
C ASN A 120 -18.30 20.81 45.98
N GLU A 121 -19.05 21.85 46.38
CA GLU A 121 -20.02 22.51 45.51
C GLU A 121 -19.32 23.28 44.36
N ILE A 122 -18.19 23.94 44.65
CA ILE A 122 -17.37 24.58 43.62
C ILE A 122 -16.85 23.53 42.62
N GLN A 123 -16.36 22.38 43.09
CA GLN A 123 -15.93 21.29 42.25
C GLN A 123 -17.08 20.75 41.39
N LEU A 124 -18.30 20.61 41.93
CA LEU A 124 -19.48 20.22 41.18
C LEU A 124 -19.77 21.22 40.04
N ILE A 125 -19.75 22.55 40.35
CA ILE A 125 -20.02 23.61 39.37
C ILE A 125 -18.96 23.58 38.25
N LEU A 126 -17.68 23.34 38.57
CA LEU A 126 -16.63 23.25 37.60
C LEU A 126 -16.69 21.94 36.76
N ALA A 127 -17.23 20.85 37.33
CA ALA A 127 -17.37 19.58 36.65
C ALA A 127 -18.47 19.58 35.60
N LEU A 128 -19.61 20.24 35.87
CA LEU A 128 -20.76 20.24 35.00
C LEU A 128 -20.47 20.67 33.55
N PRO A 129 -19.77 21.80 33.27
CA PRO A 129 -19.41 22.17 31.92
C PRO A 129 -18.58 21.12 31.21
N VAL A 130 -17.64 20.47 31.90
CA VAL A 130 -16.80 19.43 31.30
C VAL A 130 -17.62 18.20 30.93
N MET A 131 -18.48 17.75 31.82
CA MET A 131 -19.34 16.58 31.63
C MET A 131 -20.35 16.82 30.47
N ILE A 132 -21.00 17.98 30.43
CA ILE A 132 -22.10 18.25 29.49
C ILE A 132 -21.57 18.72 28.13
N PHE A 133 -20.71 19.74 28.09
CA PHE A 133 -20.30 20.37 26.82
C PHE A 133 -19.10 19.69 26.17
N PHE A 134 -18.09 19.30 26.94
CA PHE A 134 -16.87 18.73 26.39
C PHE A 134 -16.90 17.19 26.35
N GLY A 135 -17.52 16.56 27.35
CA GLY A 135 -17.71 15.11 27.45
C GLY A 135 -19.00 14.58 26.84
N GLY A 136 -19.94 15.45 26.45
CA GLY A 136 -21.28 15.08 26.00
C GLY A 136 -21.33 14.06 24.87
N SER A 137 -20.35 14.12 23.95
CA SER A 137 -20.22 13.18 22.83
C SER A 137 -20.00 11.73 23.29
N PHE A 138 -19.25 11.50 24.40
CA PHE A 138 -19.02 10.17 24.95
C PHE A 138 -20.33 9.54 25.45
N TYR A 139 -21.18 10.31 26.12
CA TYR A 139 -22.46 9.83 26.63
C TYR A 139 -23.46 9.52 25.53
N VAL A 140 -23.55 10.40 24.52
CA VAL A 140 -24.43 10.19 23.37
C VAL A 140 -24.02 8.95 22.59
N ASN A 141 -22.72 8.79 22.34
CA ASN A 141 -22.20 7.60 21.63
C ASN A 141 -22.38 6.32 22.46
N ALA A 142 -22.09 6.35 23.76
CA ALA A 142 -22.31 5.22 24.64
C ALA A 142 -23.77 4.76 24.64
N TRP A 143 -24.72 5.72 24.71
CA TRP A 143 -26.16 5.42 24.67
C TRP A 143 -26.60 4.82 23.33
N ARG A 144 -26.10 5.34 22.21
CA ARG A 144 -26.35 4.76 20.88
C ARG A 144 -25.84 3.33 20.77
N GLN A 145 -24.62 3.07 21.29
CA GLN A 145 -24.04 1.72 21.26
C GLN A 145 -24.81 0.75 22.16
N ALA A 146 -25.23 1.19 23.36
CA ALA A 146 -26.02 0.39 24.28
C ALA A 146 -27.35 -0.04 23.65
N ARG A 147 -28.03 0.84 22.90
CA ARG A 147 -29.26 0.49 22.16
C ARG A 147 -29.06 -0.59 21.09
N LEU A 148 -27.83 -0.72 20.58
CA LEU A 148 -27.44 -1.71 19.57
C LEU A 148 -26.83 -2.97 20.23
N GLU A 149 -26.92 -3.11 21.57
CA GLU A 149 -26.31 -4.19 22.36
C GLU A 149 -24.79 -4.34 22.10
N ARG A 150 -24.12 -3.19 21.92
CA ARG A 150 -22.69 -3.11 21.66
C ARG A 150 -22.01 -2.22 22.67
N SER A 151 -20.70 -2.44 22.85
CA SER A 151 -19.85 -1.62 23.70
C SER A 151 -18.61 -1.17 22.95
N ASN A 152 -18.12 0.03 23.27
CA ASN A 152 -16.91 0.58 22.70
C ASN A 152 -16.15 1.38 23.76
N MET A 153 -15.09 2.08 23.35
CA MET A 153 -14.30 2.97 24.22
C MET A 153 -15.17 4.05 24.87
N ASP A 154 -16.08 4.68 24.13
CA ASP A 154 -16.94 5.75 24.65
C ASP A 154 -17.86 5.21 25.77
N THR A 155 -18.25 3.91 25.71
CA THR A 155 -19.01 3.24 26.76
C THR A 155 -18.22 3.15 28.07
N LEU A 156 -16.93 2.79 28.00
CA LEU A 156 -16.07 2.69 29.20
C LEU A 156 -15.84 4.07 29.83
N VAL A 157 -15.55 5.09 29.01
CA VAL A 157 -15.36 6.48 29.46
C VAL A 157 -16.64 7.01 30.07
N ALA A 158 -17.80 6.86 29.40
CA ALA A 158 -19.08 7.34 29.90
C ALA A 158 -19.46 6.65 31.22
N LEU A 159 -19.27 5.34 31.33
CA LEU A 159 -19.59 4.58 32.55
C LEU A 159 -18.69 4.99 33.72
N SER A 160 -17.35 5.02 33.50
CA SER A 160 -16.39 5.38 34.56
C SER A 160 -16.57 6.79 35.08
N THR A 161 -16.76 7.76 34.16
CA THR A 161 -16.97 9.18 34.56
C THR A 161 -18.33 9.41 35.18
N SER A 162 -19.40 8.72 34.71
CA SER A 162 -20.72 8.79 35.35
C SER A 162 -20.72 8.23 36.77
N ILE A 163 -20.06 7.08 36.98
CA ILE A 163 -19.97 6.48 38.33
C ILE A 163 -19.22 7.42 39.25
N ALA A 164 -18.05 7.94 38.88
CA ALA A 164 -17.28 8.86 39.71
C ALA A 164 -18.05 10.16 40.00
N PHE A 165 -18.74 10.73 39.00
CA PHE A 165 -19.52 11.95 39.14
C PHE A 165 -20.74 11.74 40.03
N LEU A 166 -21.56 10.72 39.79
CA LEU A 166 -22.78 10.46 40.57
C LEU A 166 -22.45 10.12 42.03
N PHE A 167 -21.39 9.36 42.26
CA PHE A 167 -20.91 9.08 43.62
C PHE A 167 -20.47 10.37 44.32
N SER A 168 -19.79 11.28 43.66
CA SER A 168 -19.38 12.57 44.22
C SER A 168 -20.57 13.48 44.49
N VAL A 169 -21.58 13.50 43.61
CA VAL A 169 -22.83 14.21 43.83
C VAL A 169 -23.53 13.70 45.09
N PHE A 170 -23.62 12.36 45.22
CA PHE A 170 -24.24 11.75 46.42
C PHE A 170 -23.47 12.18 47.69
N ASN A 171 -22.16 12.12 47.71
CA ASN A 171 -21.33 12.49 48.86
C ASN A 171 -21.41 13.99 49.18
N THR A 172 -21.60 14.85 48.19
CA THR A 172 -21.76 16.30 48.39
C THR A 172 -23.09 16.63 49.05
N PHE A 173 -24.20 16.00 48.63
CA PHE A 173 -25.54 16.30 49.16
C PHE A 173 -25.98 15.48 50.34
N PHE A 174 -25.39 14.30 50.54
CA PHE A 174 -25.74 13.37 51.65
C PHE A 174 -24.50 12.96 52.47
N PRO A 175 -23.71 13.92 53.01
CA PRO A 175 -22.48 13.60 53.78
C PRO A 175 -22.79 12.86 55.09
N GLU A 176 -23.96 13.11 55.72
CA GLU A 176 -24.40 12.48 56.95
C GLU A 176 -24.53 10.97 56.85
N PHE A 177 -24.82 10.43 55.64
CA PHE A 177 -24.83 8.99 55.40
C PHE A 177 -23.51 8.31 55.71
N TRP A 178 -22.40 8.98 55.50
CA TRP A 178 -21.05 8.49 55.80
C TRP A 178 -20.60 8.78 57.21
N TYR A 179 -20.86 10.00 57.67
CA TYR A 179 -20.53 10.36 59.08
C TYR A 179 -21.25 9.46 60.09
N SER A 180 -22.47 9.06 59.87
CA SER A 180 -23.20 8.13 60.74
C SER A 180 -22.58 6.74 60.82
N ARG A 181 -21.70 6.39 59.87
CA ARG A 181 -20.93 5.13 59.79
C ARG A 181 -19.46 5.31 60.19
N GLY A 182 -19.05 6.48 60.65
CA GLY A 182 -17.67 6.77 61.02
C GLY A 182 -16.72 6.91 59.83
N LEU A 183 -17.23 7.17 58.63
CA LEU A 183 -16.49 7.31 57.39
C LEU A 183 -16.53 8.79 56.93
N GLU A 184 -15.44 9.25 56.27
CA GLU A 184 -15.43 10.56 55.64
C GLU A 184 -15.93 10.52 54.23
N PRO A 185 -16.80 11.47 53.78
CA PRO A 185 -17.28 11.53 52.41
C PRO A 185 -16.23 12.14 51.48
N HIS A 186 -15.59 11.30 50.68
CA HIS A 186 -14.66 11.75 49.63
C HIS A 186 -15.38 12.01 48.30
N VAL A 187 -15.06 13.12 47.64
CA VAL A 187 -15.53 13.43 46.29
C VAL A 187 -14.46 13.13 45.26
N TYR A 188 -14.83 12.80 44.02
CA TYR A 188 -13.96 12.41 42.93
C TYR A 188 -14.36 13.10 41.62
N TYR A 189 -14.86 14.36 41.71
CA TYR A 189 -15.18 15.19 40.54
C TYR A 189 -13.97 15.39 39.63
N GLU A 190 -12.80 15.62 40.26
CA GLU A 190 -11.54 15.79 39.55
C GLU A 190 -11.20 14.54 38.72
N ALA A 191 -11.45 13.35 39.25
CA ALA A 191 -11.18 12.11 38.48
C ALA A 191 -12.04 12.04 37.22
N ALA A 192 -13.37 12.31 37.32
CA ALA A 192 -14.27 12.29 36.16
C ALA A 192 -13.85 13.31 35.07
N VAL A 193 -13.50 14.52 35.50
CA VAL A 193 -13.18 15.62 34.59
C VAL A 193 -11.80 15.44 33.94
N VAL A 194 -10.80 14.99 34.71
CA VAL A 194 -9.45 14.71 34.23
C VAL A 194 -9.44 13.56 33.23
N ILE A 195 -10.24 12.50 33.46
CA ILE A 195 -10.42 11.39 32.51
C ILE A 195 -10.89 11.95 31.16
N ILE A 196 -11.94 12.78 31.13
CA ILE A 196 -12.45 13.39 29.90
C ILE A 196 -11.36 14.23 29.21
N ALA A 197 -10.64 15.08 29.95
CA ALA A 197 -9.61 15.94 29.39
C ALA A 197 -8.44 15.15 28.79
N PHE A 198 -7.96 14.11 29.47
CA PHE A 198 -6.89 13.26 28.91
C PHE A 198 -7.36 12.45 27.72
N VAL A 199 -8.57 11.91 27.71
CA VAL A 199 -9.10 11.19 26.56
C VAL A 199 -9.28 12.12 25.36
N LEU A 200 -9.78 13.34 25.56
CA LEU A 200 -9.87 14.35 24.49
C LEU A 200 -8.47 14.75 23.97
N THR A 201 -7.49 14.92 24.88
CA THR A 201 -6.10 15.22 24.52
C THR A 201 -5.49 14.07 23.72
N GLY A 202 -5.73 12.84 24.11
CA GLY A 202 -5.31 11.65 23.36
C GLY A 202 -5.92 11.62 21.95
N LYS A 203 -7.23 11.88 21.81
CA LYS A 203 -7.92 12.00 20.51
C LYS A 203 -7.34 13.12 19.64
N LEU A 204 -7.02 14.28 20.22
CA LEU A 204 -6.40 15.39 19.47
C LEU A 204 -5.02 15.03 18.93
N MET A 205 -4.20 14.38 19.77
CA MET A 205 -2.88 13.91 19.35
C MET A 205 -2.98 12.84 18.26
N GLU A 206 -3.96 11.95 18.36
CA GLU A 206 -4.29 10.94 17.36
C GLU A 206 -4.63 11.57 16.01
N GLU A 207 -5.55 12.56 15.97
CA GLU A 207 -5.92 13.24 14.72
C GLU A 207 -4.74 14.01 14.10
N ARG A 208 -3.93 14.68 14.92
CA ARG A 208 -2.71 15.32 14.43
C ARG A 208 -1.74 14.33 13.79
N ALA A 209 -1.64 13.15 14.35
CA ALA A 209 -0.76 12.11 13.85
C ALA A 209 -1.25 11.50 12.54
N LYS A 210 -2.57 11.24 12.40
CA LYS A 210 -3.18 10.79 11.14
C LYS A 210 -2.89 11.77 10.01
N GLY A 211 -2.99 13.07 10.26
CA GLY A 211 -2.65 14.10 9.26
C GLY A 211 -1.20 14.02 8.74
N ASN A 212 -0.24 13.69 9.61
CA ASN A 212 1.17 13.59 9.22
C ASN A 212 1.50 12.31 8.44
N THR A 213 0.73 11.25 8.57
CA THR A 213 0.99 9.97 7.87
C THR A 213 0.58 10.00 6.39
N SER A 214 -0.27 10.94 5.96
CA SER A 214 -0.73 11.10 4.56
C SER A 214 0.24 11.92 3.69
N THR A 215 1.40 12.32 4.18
CA THR A 215 2.32 13.24 3.48
C THR A 215 2.83 12.69 2.15
N ALA A 216 3.05 11.38 2.04
CA ALA A 216 3.54 10.75 0.80
C ALA A 216 2.52 10.88 -0.35
N ILE A 217 1.25 10.60 -0.08
CA ILE A 217 0.17 10.77 -1.08
C ILE A 217 0.01 12.23 -1.47
N ARG A 218 0.04 13.15 -0.48
CA ARG A 218 -0.06 14.59 -0.78
C ARG A 218 1.06 15.09 -1.67
N LYS A 219 2.27 14.54 -1.55
CA LYS A 219 3.38 14.84 -2.46
C LYS A 219 3.07 14.37 -3.88
N LEU A 220 2.53 13.16 -4.06
CA LEU A 220 2.14 12.65 -5.38
C LEU A 220 0.99 13.46 -5.98
N MET A 221 -0.02 13.82 -5.20
CA MET A 221 -1.14 14.68 -5.64
C MET A 221 -0.67 16.07 -6.02
N GLY A 222 0.34 16.62 -5.34
CA GLY A 222 0.96 17.90 -5.66
C GLY A 222 1.70 17.94 -7.00
N LEU A 223 1.90 16.80 -7.65
CA LEU A 223 2.49 16.70 -8.99
C LEU A 223 1.48 17.01 -10.11
N GLN A 224 0.19 17.07 -9.83
CA GLN A 224 -0.82 17.37 -10.83
C GLN A 224 -1.13 18.88 -10.80
N PRO A 225 -0.88 19.63 -11.89
CA PRO A 225 -1.26 21.03 -11.98
C PRO A 225 -2.77 21.18 -12.00
N ARG A 226 -3.30 22.31 -11.55
CA ARG A 226 -4.75 22.57 -11.55
C ARG A 226 -5.26 23.13 -12.86
N VAL A 227 -4.38 23.71 -13.66
CA VAL A 227 -4.67 24.39 -14.92
C VAL A 227 -3.80 23.82 -16.01
N ALA A 228 -4.34 23.69 -17.21
CA ALA A 228 -3.62 23.28 -18.41
C ALA A 228 -3.83 24.33 -19.51
N ARG A 229 -2.80 24.55 -20.32
CA ARG A 229 -2.84 25.46 -21.48
C ARG A 229 -3.16 24.67 -22.73
N VAL A 230 -4.31 24.89 -23.32
CA VAL A 230 -4.82 24.19 -24.50
C VAL A 230 -4.74 25.09 -25.74
N LEU A 231 -4.32 24.53 -26.84
CA LEU A 231 -4.33 25.19 -28.15
C LEU A 231 -5.62 24.83 -28.87
N ARG A 232 -6.57 25.77 -28.95
CA ARG A 232 -7.83 25.63 -29.70
C ARG A 232 -7.88 26.65 -30.83
N GLU A 233 -8.08 26.22 -32.05
CA GLU A 233 -8.15 27.08 -33.23
C GLU A 233 -6.93 28.05 -33.37
N GLY A 234 -5.75 27.63 -32.90
CA GLY A 234 -4.53 28.46 -32.94
C GLY A 234 -4.38 29.47 -31.79
N ILE A 235 -5.32 29.47 -30.82
CA ILE A 235 -5.27 30.36 -29.64
C ILE A 235 -4.97 29.52 -28.39
N GLU A 236 -4.01 30.00 -27.59
CA GLU A 236 -3.72 29.39 -26.27
C GLU A 236 -4.72 29.87 -25.24
N GLU A 237 -5.38 28.94 -24.56
CA GLU A 237 -6.35 29.20 -23.49
C GLU A 237 -6.00 28.36 -22.25
N ASP A 238 -6.00 28.98 -21.08
CA ASP A 238 -5.81 28.29 -19.80
C ASP A 238 -7.17 27.78 -19.30
N ILE A 239 -7.30 26.45 -19.19
CA ILE A 239 -8.51 25.78 -18.72
C ILE A 239 -8.22 24.93 -17.47
N LEU A 240 -9.27 24.66 -16.69
CA LEU A 240 -9.14 23.70 -15.56
C LEU A 240 -8.89 22.30 -16.10
N ILE A 241 -8.05 21.52 -15.41
CA ILE A 241 -7.66 20.17 -15.83
C ILE A 241 -8.87 19.23 -16.00
N ASP A 242 -9.94 19.43 -15.23
CA ASP A 242 -11.17 18.65 -15.30
C ASP A 242 -11.99 18.93 -16.58
N GLN A 243 -11.67 20.00 -17.32
CA GLN A 243 -12.33 20.36 -18.59
C GLN A 243 -11.56 19.85 -19.81
N LEU A 244 -10.37 19.27 -19.61
CA LEU A 244 -9.57 18.67 -20.67
C LEU A 244 -10.23 17.41 -21.21
N GLN A 245 -10.15 17.24 -22.54
CA GLN A 245 -10.67 16.08 -23.24
C GLN A 245 -9.56 15.33 -23.99
N THR A 246 -9.75 14.03 -24.16
CA THR A 246 -8.86 13.24 -25.00
C THR A 246 -8.83 13.77 -26.43
N GLY A 247 -7.63 14.03 -26.94
CA GLY A 247 -7.41 14.63 -28.26
C GLY A 247 -7.11 16.12 -28.23
N ASP A 248 -7.30 16.83 -27.11
CA ASP A 248 -6.89 18.23 -26.96
C ASP A 248 -5.38 18.39 -27.15
N LEU A 249 -4.98 19.50 -27.78
CA LEU A 249 -3.57 19.88 -27.92
C LEU A 249 -3.17 20.75 -26.73
N VAL A 250 -2.18 20.29 -25.95
CA VAL A 250 -1.75 20.97 -24.73
C VAL A 250 -0.33 21.48 -24.92
N VAL A 251 -0.13 22.76 -24.67
CA VAL A 251 1.18 23.43 -24.75
C VAL A 251 1.88 23.33 -23.39
N VAL A 252 3.12 22.85 -23.37
CA VAL A 252 3.94 22.73 -22.15
C VAL A 252 5.23 23.51 -22.34
N ARG A 253 5.45 24.51 -21.48
CA ARG A 253 6.64 25.37 -21.52
C ARG A 253 7.76 24.82 -20.62
N PRO A 254 9.01 25.27 -20.80
CA PRO A 254 10.11 24.88 -19.92
C PRO A 254 9.82 25.18 -18.45
N GLY A 255 10.09 24.22 -17.57
CA GLY A 255 9.83 24.31 -16.13
C GLY A 255 8.39 24.00 -15.72
N GLU A 256 7.45 23.85 -16.66
CA GLU A 256 6.07 23.48 -16.36
C GLU A 256 5.92 21.98 -16.16
N GLN A 257 4.98 21.61 -15.29
CA GLN A 257 4.55 20.22 -15.13
C GLN A 257 3.62 19.83 -16.27
N ILE A 258 3.77 18.60 -16.78
CA ILE A 258 2.89 18.03 -17.81
C ILE A 258 1.53 17.69 -17.16
N PRO A 259 0.41 18.24 -17.67
CA PRO A 259 -0.87 18.10 -16.99
C PRO A 259 -1.59 16.78 -17.27
N VAL A 260 -1.32 16.12 -18.40
CA VAL A 260 -2.01 14.92 -18.88
C VAL A 260 -1.06 13.95 -19.56
N ASP A 261 -1.47 12.68 -19.64
CA ASP A 261 -0.74 11.72 -20.47
C ASP A 261 -1.00 12.00 -21.95
N GLY A 262 0.03 11.92 -22.79
CA GLY A 262 -0.12 12.19 -24.20
C GLY A 262 1.07 11.73 -25.03
N ARG A 263 1.02 12.11 -26.33
CA ARG A 263 2.16 11.96 -27.25
C ARG A 263 2.57 13.32 -27.78
N LEU A 264 3.88 13.54 -27.91
CA LEU A 264 4.39 14.74 -28.53
C LEU A 264 3.85 14.84 -29.98
N SER A 265 3.21 15.95 -30.31
CA SER A 265 2.76 16.29 -31.67
C SER A 265 3.71 17.27 -32.34
N GLU A 266 4.32 18.19 -31.57
CA GLU A 266 5.24 19.21 -32.09
C GLU A 266 6.32 19.54 -31.06
N GLY A 267 7.52 19.82 -31.53
CA GLY A 267 8.68 20.19 -30.71
C GLY A 267 9.51 18.98 -30.24
N GLU A 268 10.54 19.29 -29.46
CA GLU A 268 11.41 18.32 -28.79
C GLU A 268 11.85 18.88 -27.44
N SER A 269 12.08 18.03 -26.45
CA SER A 269 12.55 18.46 -25.14
C SER A 269 13.20 17.33 -24.35
N TYR A 270 13.79 17.71 -23.21
CA TYR A 270 14.17 16.79 -22.13
C TYR A 270 13.13 16.86 -21.01
N VAL A 271 12.58 15.71 -20.64
CA VAL A 271 11.54 15.60 -19.60
C VAL A 271 12.12 14.87 -18.40
N ASP A 272 12.00 15.50 -17.24
CA ASP A 272 12.32 14.86 -15.95
C ASP A 272 11.15 13.98 -15.51
N GLU A 273 11.35 12.68 -15.62
CA GLU A 273 10.40 11.65 -15.23
C GLU A 273 10.72 11.03 -13.85
N SER A 274 11.71 11.57 -13.13
CA SER A 274 12.24 10.99 -11.89
C SER A 274 11.18 10.77 -10.80
N MET A 275 10.17 11.62 -10.75
CA MET A 275 9.07 11.50 -9.78
C MET A 275 8.18 10.28 -10.04
N ILE A 276 8.12 9.77 -11.27
CA ILE A 276 7.34 8.59 -11.66
C ILE A 276 8.25 7.40 -11.89
N SER A 277 9.26 7.55 -12.76
CA SER A 277 10.18 6.47 -13.13
C SER A 277 11.29 6.22 -12.12
N GLY A 278 11.62 7.19 -11.27
CA GLY A 278 12.77 7.14 -10.36
C GLY A 278 14.14 7.34 -11.02
N GLU A 279 14.20 7.46 -12.34
CA GLU A 279 15.45 7.68 -13.07
C GLU A 279 15.85 9.16 -13.00
N PRO A 280 17.04 9.50 -12.47
CA PRO A 280 17.41 10.90 -12.21
C PRO A 280 17.83 11.67 -13.48
N ILE A 281 18.04 10.97 -14.60
CA ILE A 281 18.48 11.58 -15.85
C ILE A 281 17.27 11.95 -16.69
N PRO A 282 17.09 13.22 -17.09
CA PRO A 282 16.00 13.63 -17.98
C PRO A 282 16.05 12.89 -19.32
N VAL A 283 14.89 12.43 -19.78
CA VAL A 283 14.74 11.64 -21.01
C VAL A 283 14.46 12.57 -22.18
N GLU A 284 15.21 12.41 -23.27
CA GLU A 284 14.93 13.10 -24.54
C GLU A 284 13.58 12.61 -25.09
N LYS A 285 12.72 13.57 -25.50
CA LYS A 285 11.39 13.29 -26.09
C LYS A 285 11.29 13.98 -27.44
N LYS A 286 10.91 13.20 -28.46
CA LYS A 286 10.70 13.62 -29.85
C LYS A 286 9.24 13.44 -30.27
N VAL A 287 8.88 14.01 -31.40
CA VAL A 287 7.53 13.84 -31.96
C VAL A 287 7.16 12.36 -32.08
N GLY A 288 6.00 11.99 -31.51
CA GLY A 288 5.49 10.62 -31.41
C GLY A 288 5.77 9.96 -30.06
N ASP A 289 6.74 10.46 -29.26
CA ASP A 289 7.06 9.87 -27.97
C ASP A 289 5.96 10.12 -26.93
N ARG A 290 5.81 9.17 -26.03
CA ARG A 290 4.88 9.26 -24.90
C ARG A 290 5.45 10.13 -23.78
N VAL A 291 4.59 10.99 -23.20
CA VAL A 291 4.85 11.77 -22.02
C VAL A 291 3.77 11.53 -20.96
N LEU A 292 4.13 11.65 -19.69
CA LEU A 292 3.28 11.30 -18.56
C LEU A 292 2.91 12.52 -17.74
N ALA A 293 1.68 12.56 -17.24
CA ALA A 293 1.21 13.58 -16.32
C ALA A 293 2.07 13.62 -15.04
N GLY A 294 2.37 14.84 -14.54
CA GLY A 294 3.15 15.03 -13.32
C GLY A 294 4.67 15.07 -13.52
N THR A 295 5.18 14.77 -14.73
CA THR A 295 6.60 14.96 -15.10
C THR A 295 6.88 16.41 -15.44
N ILE A 296 8.16 16.83 -15.45
CA ILE A 296 8.55 18.23 -15.60
C ILE A 296 9.30 18.42 -16.91
N ASN A 297 8.83 19.36 -17.73
CA ASN A 297 9.53 19.79 -18.94
C ASN A 297 10.78 20.61 -18.57
N GLN A 298 11.97 20.19 -19.05
CA GLN A 298 13.24 20.85 -18.71
C GLN A 298 13.66 21.93 -19.74
N LYS A 299 13.57 21.60 -21.05
CA LYS A 299 14.09 22.46 -22.13
C LYS A 299 13.12 22.48 -23.30
N GLY A 300 13.02 23.63 -23.97
CA GLY A 300 12.12 23.76 -25.13
C GLY A 300 10.63 23.78 -24.74
N ALA A 301 9.82 24.38 -25.60
CA ALA A 301 8.37 24.25 -25.51
C ALA A 301 7.91 23.18 -26.51
N PHE A 302 6.91 22.39 -26.13
CA PHE A 302 6.35 21.37 -27.00
C PHE A 302 4.83 21.29 -26.87
N VAL A 303 4.19 20.70 -27.86
CA VAL A 303 2.76 20.46 -27.88
C VAL A 303 2.51 18.95 -27.77
N ILE A 304 1.63 18.56 -26.87
CA ILE A 304 1.21 17.16 -26.71
C ILE A 304 -0.23 17.01 -27.11
N LYS A 305 -0.56 15.88 -27.74
CA LYS A 305 -1.92 15.44 -27.96
C LYS A 305 -2.35 14.56 -26.80
N ALA A 306 -3.33 15.00 -26.02
CA ALA A 306 -3.84 14.30 -24.87
C ALA A 306 -4.38 12.89 -25.24
N SER A 307 -3.93 11.86 -24.55
CA SER A 307 -4.40 10.47 -24.71
C SER A 307 -5.09 9.94 -23.46
N GLY A 308 -4.68 10.36 -22.28
CA GLY A 308 -5.28 10.03 -20.98
C GLY A 308 -5.49 11.29 -20.17
N VAL A 309 -6.73 11.53 -19.73
CA VAL A 309 -7.13 12.74 -18.99
C VAL A 309 -7.75 12.38 -17.63
N GLY A 310 -7.62 13.25 -16.64
CA GLY A 310 -8.25 13.10 -15.32
C GLY A 310 -7.88 11.77 -14.64
N SER A 311 -8.86 10.94 -14.33
CA SER A 311 -8.68 9.66 -13.62
C SER A 311 -7.99 8.56 -14.45
N GLU A 312 -7.82 8.76 -15.77
CA GLU A 312 -7.20 7.78 -16.66
C GLU A 312 -5.69 7.95 -16.77
N THR A 313 -5.12 9.05 -16.27
CA THR A 313 -3.66 9.27 -16.28
C THR A 313 -2.94 8.23 -15.42
N VAL A 314 -1.69 7.90 -15.79
CA VAL A 314 -0.82 7.00 -15.03
C VAL A 314 -0.66 7.50 -13.59
N LEU A 315 -0.41 8.81 -13.41
CA LEU A 315 -0.30 9.40 -12.08
C LEU A 315 -1.58 9.22 -11.25
N ALA A 316 -2.76 9.46 -11.83
CA ALA A 316 -4.03 9.26 -11.12
C ALA A 316 -4.25 7.78 -10.74
N ARG A 317 -3.85 6.84 -11.61
CA ARG A 317 -3.89 5.40 -11.30
C ARG A 317 -2.94 5.03 -10.14
N ILE A 318 -1.73 5.58 -10.12
CA ILE A 318 -0.78 5.40 -9.02
C ILE A 318 -1.37 5.91 -7.70
N ILE A 319 -1.88 7.15 -7.69
CA ILE A 319 -2.50 7.75 -6.50
C ILE A 319 -3.65 6.86 -6.00
N ARG A 320 -4.53 6.41 -6.90
CA ARG A 320 -5.66 5.54 -6.56
C ARG A 320 -5.20 4.21 -5.98
N MET A 321 -4.19 3.54 -6.57
CA MET A 321 -3.64 2.30 -6.03
C MET A 321 -3.10 2.49 -4.60
N VAL A 322 -2.36 3.57 -4.35
CA VAL A 322 -1.84 3.87 -3.00
C VAL A 322 -2.97 4.15 -2.01
N GLN A 323 -4.01 4.88 -2.41
CA GLN A 323 -5.19 5.13 -1.58
C GLN A 323 -5.96 3.83 -1.26
N GLU A 324 -6.16 2.96 -2.24
CA GLU A 324 -6.80 1.65 -2.07
C GLU A 324 -5.98 0.74 -1.15
N ALA A 325 -4.66 0.71 -1.34
CA ALA A 325 -3.74 -0.04 -0.50
C ALA A 325 -3.81 0.42 0.97
N GLN A 326 -3.79 1.74 1.20
CA GLN A 326 -3.93 2.31 2.55
C GLN A 326 -5.32 2.07 3.15
N GLY A 327 -6.36 1.97 2.30
CA GLY A 327 -7.73 1.63 2.71
C GLY A 327 -7.92 0.15 3.03
N SER A 328 -7.02 -0.73 2.62
CA SER A 328 -7.13 -2.18 2.81
C SER A 328 -6.79 -2.61 4.25
N LYS A 329 -7.31 -3.77 4.67
CA LYS A 329 -7.03 -4.34 6.00
C LYS A 329 -6.06 -5.51 5.91
N ALA A 330 -4.99 -5.44 6.68
CA ALA A 330 -4.09 -6.57 6.86
C ALA A 330 -4.75 -7.72 7.62
N PRO A 331 -4.36 -8.99 7.40
CA PRO A 331 -4.81 -10.14 8.16
C PRO A 331 -4.66 -9.97 9.66
N VAL A 332 -3.55 -9.42 10.13
CA VAL A 332 -3.32 -9.14 11.56
C VAL A 332 -4.35 -8.17 12.15
N GLN A 333 -4.83 -7.21 11.39
CA GLN A 333 -5.85 -6.27 11.86
C GLN A 333 -7.20 -6.95 12.11
N ARG A 334 -7.57 -7.96 11.32
CA ARG A 334 -8.79 -8.76 11.55
C ARG A 334 -8.73 -9.50 12.88
N ILE A 335 -7.54 -9.98 13.28
CA ILE A 335 -7.34 -10.63 14.58
C ILE A 335 -7.51 -9.61 15.70
N VAL A 336 -6.90 -8.43 15.57
CA VAL A 336 -7.01 -7.33 16.54
C VAL A 336 -8.45 -6.89 16.72
N ASP A 337 -9.22 -6.72 15.64
CA ASP A 337 -10.63 -6.33 15.68
C ASP A 337 -11.47 -7.38 16.43
N ARG A 338 -11.19 -8.68 16.25
CA ARG A 338 -11.85 -9.78 16.99
C ARG A 338 -11.54 -9.74 18.48
N VAL A 339 -10.25 -9.59 18.81
CA VAL A 339 -9.80 -9.48 20.21
C VAL A 339 -10.45 -8.28 20.89
N THR A 340 -10.50 -7.13 20.26
CA THR A 340 -11.12 -5.92 20.79
C THR A 340 -12.60 -6.12 21.09
N GLY A 341 -13.32 -6.87 20.25
CA GLY A 341 -14.74 -7.16 20.45
C GLY A 341 -15.03 -8.00 21.70
N ILE A 342 -14.09 -8.83 22.14
CA ILE A 342 -14.21 -9.66 23.36
C ILE A 342 -13.66 -8.91 24.58
N PHE A 343 -12.67 -8.07 24.38
CA PHE A 343 -11.91 -7.40 25.44
C PHE A 343 -12.82 -6.50 26.32
N VAL A 344 -13.67 -5.67 25.72
CA VAL A 344 -14.51 -4.73 26.48
C VAL A 344 -15.50 -5.43 27.42
N PRO A 345 -16.26 -6.45 26.99
CA PRO A 345 -17.08 -7.26 27.90
C PRO A 345 -16.29 -7.91 29.06
N VAL A 346 -15.10 -8.45 28.74
CA VAL A 346 -14.23 -9.07 29.77
C VAL A 346 -13.79 -8.05 30.82
N VAL A 347 -13.42 -6.86 30.39
CA VAL A 347 -13.02 -5.76 31.30
C VAL A 347 -14.17 -5.32 32.18
N LEU A 348 -15.38 -5.23 31.65
CA LEU A 348 -16.58 -4.93 32.46
C LEU A 348 -16.78 -5.99 33.58
N CYS A 349 -16.61 -7.26 33.25
CA CYS A 349 -16.65 -8.34 34.24
C CYS A 349 -15.53 -8.19 35.29
N ILE A 350 -14.31 -7.89 34.87
CA ILE A 350 -13.17 -7.68 35.78
C ILE A 350 -13.45 -6.50 36.72
N ALA A 351 -13.99 -5.38 36.21
CA ALA A 351 -14.32 -4.23 37.03
C ALA A 351 -15.39 -4.56 38.09
N VAL A 352 -16.45 -5.30 37.71
CA VAL A 352 -17.45 -5.76 38.65
C VAL A 352 -16.86 -6.72 39.68
N LEU A 353 -16.07 -7.69 39.26
CA LEU A 353 -15.34 -8.61 40.14
C LEU A 353 -14.43 -7.88 41.12
N THR A 354 -13.66 -6.89 40.62
CA THR A 354 -12.80 -6.04 41.45
C THR A 354 -13.62 -5.36 42.55
N PHE A 355 -14.73 -4.73 42.16
CA PHE A 355 -15.65 -4.08 43.13
C PHE A 355 -16.14 -5.05 44.19
N VAL A 356 -16.64 -6.22 43.79
CA VAL A 356 -17.18 -7.25 44.70
C VAL A 356 -16.09 -7.80 45.61
N ILE A 357 -14.91 -8.12 45.11
CA ILE A 357 -13.80 -8.64 45.90
C ILE A 357 -13.38 -7.64 46.98
N TRP A 358 -13.26 -6.36 46.66
CA TRP A 358 -12.94 -5.32 47.65
C TRP A 358 -13.97 -5.24 48.75
N LEU A 359 -15.27 -5.34 48.44
CA LEU A 359 -16.34 -5.36 49.45
C LEU A 359 -16.32 -6.62 50.31
N LEU A 360 -16.02 -7.78 49.73
CA LEU A 360 -15.97 -9.05 50.46
C LEU A 360 -14.75 -9.12 51.40
N VAL A 361 -13.64 -8.59 50.97
CA VAL A 361 -12.39 -8.63 51.77
C VAL A 361 -12.31 -7.51 52.78
N GLY A 362 -12.70 -6.29 52.41
CA GLY A 362 -12.56 -5.10 53.23
C GLY A 362 -13.82 -4.60 53.92
N GLY A 363 -14.97 -5.21 53.60
CA GLY A 363 -16.26 -4.77 54.16
C GLY A 363 -16.73 -3.41 53.59
N THR A 364 -17.71 -2.81 54.28
CA THR A 364 -18.29 -1.52 53.89
C THR A 364 -17.33 -0.35 54.00
N ASP A 365 -16.30 -0.45 54.85
CA ASP A 365 -15.30 0.60 55.07
C ASP A 365 -14.40 0.83 53.82
N TYR A 366 -14.24 -0.21 53.00
CA TYR A 366 -13.49 -0.16 51.77
C TYR A 366 -14.35 0.18 50.53
N PHE A 367 -15.60 0.65 50.68
CA PHE A 367 -16.47 0.97 49.58
C PHE A 367 -15.83 2.00 48.57
N SER A 368 -15.22 3.06 49.09
CA SER A 368 -14.52 4.05 48.24
C SER A 368 -13.36 3.42 47.47
N HIS A 369 -12.58 2.51 48.11
CA HIS A 369 -11.50 1.78 47.44
C HIS A 369 -12.04 0.85 46.35
N ALA A 370 -13.10 0.13 46.63
CA ALA A 370 -13.80 -0.77 45.70
C ALA A 370 -14.24 0.01 44.43
N LEU A 371 -14.88 1.16 44.64
CA LEU A 371 -15.39 2.00 43.57
C LEU A 371 -14.24 2.57 42.70
N LEU A 372 -13.23 3.15 43.35
CA LEU A 372 -12.07 3.72 42.66
C LEU A 372 -11.28 2.68 41.87
N SER A 373 -11.06 1.50 42.46
CA SER A 373 -10.38 0.42 41.78
C SER A 373 -11.17 -0.07 40.56
N ALA A 374 -12.49 -0.22 40.68
CA ALA A 374 -13.35 -0.58 39.55
C ALA A 374 -13.33 0.49 38.46
N VAL A 375 -13.43 1.77 38.81
CA VAL A 375 -13.31 2.90 37.87
C VAL A 375 -11.93 2.92 37.21
N SER A 376 -10.86 2.72 37.99
CA SER A 376 -9.48 2.67 37.47
C SER A 376 -9.29 1.52 36.48
N VAL A 377 -9.87 0.35 36.75
CA VAL A 377 -9.90 -0.80 35.81
C VAL A 377 -10.59 -0.43 34.52
N LEU A 378 -11.77 0.20 34.58
CA LEU A 378 -12.53 0.62 33.37
C LEU A 378 -11.72 1.63 32.52
N VAL A 379 -11.03 2.55 33.17
CA VAL A 379 -10.24 3.59 32.49
C VAL A 379 -8.98 3.02 31.86
N ILE A 380 -8.14 2.29 32.65
CA ILE A 380 -6.85 1.78 32.15
C ILE A 380 -7.03 0.73 31.06
N ALA A 381 -8.14 0.05 31.04
CA ALA A 381 -8.43 -0.97 30.05
C ALA A 381 -8.90 -0.42 28.69
N CYS A 382 -8.97 0.90 28.48
CA CYS A 382 -9.30 1.44 27.17
C CYS A 382 -8.23 1.07 26.13
N PRO A 383 -8.52 0.28 25.08
CA PRO A 383 -7.54 -0.09 24.08
C PRO A 383 -7.37 0.99 22.99
N CYS A 384 -7.19 2.26 23.43
CA CYS A 384 -7.18 3.42 22.53
C CYS A 384 -6.11 3.31 21.43
N ALA A 385 -4.90 2.89 21.79
CA ALA A 385 -3.78 2.73 20.87
C ALA A 385 -3.93 1.55 19.90
N LEU A 386 -4.71 0.53 20.29
CA LEU A 386 -4.84 -0.72 19.52
C LEU A 386 -5.49 -0.50 18.16
N GLY A 387 -6.49 0.37 18.08
CA GLY A 387 -7.16 0.72 16.82
C GLY A 387 -6.29 1.43 15.80
N LEU A 388 -5.17 2.04 16.26
CA LEU A 388 -4.22 2.75 15.41
C LEU A 388 -2.96 1.94 15.09
N ALA A 389 -2.63 0.96 15.91
CA ALA A 389 -1.34 0.25 15.87
C ALA A 389 -1.00 -0.31 14.48
N THR A 390 -1.96 -0.97 13.83
CA THR A 390 -1.79 -1.54 12.49
C THR A 390 -1.98 -0.49 11.39
N PRO A 391 -3.11 0.29 11.35
CA PRO A 391 -3.34 1.20 10.24
C PRO A 391 -2.27 2.28 10.07
N THR A 392 -1.76 2.87 11.16
CA THR A 392 -0.71 3.90 11.06
C THR A 392 0.61 3.36 10.53
N ALA A 393 0.99 2.15 10.96
CA ALA A 393 2.20 1.49 10.45
C ALA A 393 2.06 1.16 8.95
N LEU A 394 0.90 0.66 8.52
CA LEU A 394 0.59 0.39 7.11
C LEU A 394 0.63 1.66 6.27
N MET A 395 -0.03 2.74 6.73
CA MET A 395 -0.03 4.01 6.00
C MET A 395 1.39 4.53 5.77
N VAL A 396 2.23 4.49 6.80
CA VAL A 396 3.63 4.91 6.69
C VAL A 396 4.41 3.97 5.79
N GLY A 397 4.25 2.65 5.93
CA GLY A 397 4.95 1.64 5.13
C GLY A 397 4.60 1.72 3.65
N ILE A 398 3.30 1.76 3.31
CA ILE A 398 2.81 1.88 1.92
C ILE A 398 3.22 3.24 1.33
N GLY A 399 3.09 4.32 2.11
CA GLY A 399 3.51 5.64 1.66
C GLY A 399 5.02 5.72 1.38
N LYS A 400 5.84 5.07 2.21
CA LYS A 400 7.29 4.97 2.00
C LYS A 400 7.63 4.07 0.81
N ALA A 401 6.88 2.97 0.59
CA ALA A 401 7.02 2.14 -0.61
C ALA A 401 6.78 2.97 -1.87
N ALA A 402 5.68 3.70 -1.93
CA ALA A 402 5.33 4.55 -3.07
C ALA A 402 6.38 5.64 -3.34
N SER A 403 6.93 6.29 -2.28
CA SER A 403 8.00 7.28 -2.43
C SER A 403 9.35 6.67 -2.86
N ASN A 404 9.50 5.34 -2.79
CA ASN A 404 10.63 4.59 -3.31
C ASN A 404 10.29 3.84 -4.61
N HIS A 405 9.29 4.28 -5.36
CA HIS A 405 8.85 3.69 -6.63
C HIS A 405 8.41 2.22 -6.54
N ILE A 406 7.89 1.82 -5.37
CA ILE A 406 7.33 0.50 -5.10
C ILE A 406 5.84 0.66 -4.81
N LEU A 407 4.99 0.23 -5.72
CA LEU A 407 3.54 0.26 -5.54
C LEU A 407 3.07 -1.06 -4.93
N ILE A 408 2.33 -0.98 -3.84
CA ILE A 408 1.76 -2.13 -3.14
C ILE A 408 0.25 -2.04 -3.26
N LYS A 409 -0.41 -3.06 -3.80
CA LYS A 409 -1.84 -3.07 -4.11
C LYS A 409 -2.72 -3.14 -2.86
N ASP A 410 -2.26 -3.85 -1.82
CA ASP A 410 -2.99 -3.99 -0.57
C ASP A 410 -2.09 -4.36 0.62
N ALA A 411 -2.66 -4.30 1.82
CA ALA A 411 -1.97 -4.64 3.05
C ALA A 411 -1.68 -6.15 3.19
N VAL A 412 -2.41 -7.00 2.45
CA VAL A 412 -2.19 -8.46 2.45
C VAL A 412 -0.88 -8.77 1.74
N ALA A 413 -0.65 -8.14 0.57
CA ALA A 413 0.61 -8.26 -0.18
C ALA A 413 1.81 -7.88 0.70
N LEU A 414 1.71 -6.76 1.43
CA LEU A 414 2.78 -6.31 2.33
C LEU A 414 3.06 -7.30 3.47
N GLU A 415 2.03 -7.93 4.04
CA GLU A 415 2.21 -8.93 5.09
C GLU A 415 2.76 -10.25 4.53
N GLN A 416 2.33 -10.67 3.33
CA GLN A 416 2.79 -11.91 2.69
C GLN A 416 4.23 -11.83 2.22
N MET A 417 4.66 -10.69 1.66
CA MET A 417 6.06 -10.46 1.25
C MET A 417 7.06 -10.79 2.37
N ARG A 418 6.73 -10.51 3.63
CA ARG A 418 7.60 -10.86 4.76
C ARG A 418 7.83 -12.37 4.89
N LYS A 419 6.85 -13.19 4.48
CA LYS A 419 6.85 -14.66 4.66
C LYS A 419 7.50 -15.40 3.50
N VAL A 420 7.87 -14.67 2.44
CA VAL A 420 8.45 -15.28 1.22
C VAL A 420 9.73 -16.03 1.54
N ASP A 421 9.75 -17.31 1.16
CA ASP A 421 10.89 -18.22 1.28
C ASP A 421 11.67 -18.28 -0.03
N VAL A 422 10.97 -18.24 -1.18
CA VAL A 422 11.54 -18.38 -2.51
C VAL A 422 11.05 -17.29 -3.44
N VAL A 423 11.98 -16.65 -4.14
CA VAL A 423 11.69 -15.73 -5.24
C VAL A 423 11.99 -16.43 -6.56
N VAL A 424 10.98 -16.53 -7.40
CA VAL A 424 11.08 -17.03 -8.77
C VAL A 424 11.17 -15.83 -9.70
N LEU A 425 12.28 -15.72 -10.42
CA LEU A 425 12.57 -14.60 -11.33
C LEU A 425 12.45 -15.09 -12.78
N ASP A 426 11.61 -14.41 -13.57
CA ASP A 426 11.71 -14.58 -15.02
C ASP A 426 13.04 -13.99 -15.52
N LYS A 427 13.58 -14.55 -16.60
CA LYS A 427 14.82 -14.01 -17.19
C LYS A 427 14.55 -12.73 -17.97
N THR A 428 13.70 -12.82 -18.99
CA THR A 428 13.54 -11.78 -20.04
C THR A 428 12.79 -10.57 -19.50
N GLY A 429 13.35 -9.37 -19.65
CA GLY A 429 12.75 -8.13 -19.14
C GLY A 429 12.81 -7.96 -17.63
N THR A 430 13.12 -9.02 -16.87
CA THR A 430 13.27 -9.00 -15.40
C THR A 430 14.73 -8.95 -14.97
N LEU A 431 15.48 -10.04 -15.22
CA LEU A 431 16.93 -10.09 -14.97
C LEU A 431 17.74 -9.42 -16.07
N THR A 432 17.18 -9.33 -17.27
CA THR A 432 17.75 -8.73 -18.46
C THR A 432 16.97 -7.50 -18.91
N GLU A 433 17.52 -6.70 -19.83
CA GLU A 433 16.90 -5.46 -20.32
C GLU A 433 15.60 -5.70 -21.11
N GLY A 434 15.38 -6.92 -21.63
CA GLY A 434 14.23 -7.29 -22.46
C GLY A 434 14.34 -6.75 -23.90
N HIS A 435 15.52 -6.25 -24.27
CA HIS A 435 15.81 -5.79 -25.62
C HIS A 435 16.99 -6.61 -26.17
N PRO A 436 16.73 -7.69 -26.92
CA PRO A 436 17.78 -8.47 -27.55
C PRO A 436 18.61 -7.60 -28.50
N THR A 437 19.92 -7.74 -28.46
CA THR A 437 20.85 -7.07 -29.36
C THR A 437 21.78 -8.10 -29.99
N VAL A 438 22.19 -7.87 -31.24
CA VAL A 438 23.17 -8.73 -31.89
C VAL A 438 24.53 -8.51 -31.25
N SER A 439 25.08 -9.56 -30.64
CA SER A 439 26.41 -9.54 -30.00
C SER A 439 27.53 -9.97 -30.97
N GLY A 440 27.18 -10.68 -32.04
CA GLY A 440 28.16 -11.10 -33.03
C GLY A 440 27.53 -11.72 -34.27
N TRP A 441 28.28 -11.56 -35.37
CA TRP A 441 27.96 -12.14 -36.66
C TRP A 441 29.05 -13.12 -37.06
N LEU A 442 28.70 -14.30 -37.52
CA LEU A 442 29.58 -15.31 -38.09
C LEU A 442 29.09 -15.63 -39.50
N TRP A 443 29.79 -15.14 -40.52
CA TRP A 443 29.48 -15.42 -41.92
C TRP A 443 30.32 -16.61 -42.42
N ALA A 444 29.70 -17.52 -43.16
CA ALA A 444 30.38 -18.73 -43.69
C ALA A 444 31.35 -18.41 -44.84
N GLN A 445 31.07 -17.33 -45.57
CA GLN A 445 31.87 -16.89 -46.73
C GLN A 445 32.06 -15.36 -46.69
N VAL A 446 32.82 -14.79 -47.63
CA VAL A 446 32.99 -13.35 -47.79
C VAL A 446 31.59 -12.70 -47.92
N GLN A 447 31.33 -11.71 -47.09
CA GLN A 447 30.04 -11.02 -46.98
C GLN A 447 29.57 -10.49 -48.35
N GLU A 448 28.61 -11.17 -48.97
CA GLU A 448 27.94 -10.64 -50.14
C GLU A 448 26.76 -9.77 -49.70
N GLU A 449 26.69 -8.55 -50.18
CA GLU A 449 25.70 -7.54 -49.80
C GLU A 449 24.26 -8.04 -50.06
N HIS A 450 24.06 -8.84 -51.09
CA HIS A 450 22.75 -9.38 -51.42
C HIS A 450 22.19 -10.33 -50.36
N PHE A 451 23.02 -11.10 -49.61
CA PHE A 451 22.56 -11.96 -48.51
C PHE A 451 22.04 -11.15 -47.33
N LYS A 452 22.70 -10.01 -47.03
CA LYS A 452 22.20 -9.07 -46.03
C LYS A 452 20.85 -8.46 -46.45
N ASN A 453 20.67 -8.14 -47.74
CA ASN A 453 19.41 -7.62 -48.26
C ASN A 453 18.26 -8.61 -48.13
N VAL A 454 18.52 -9.92 -48.38
CA VAL A 454 17.52 -10.99 -48.23
C VAL A 454 17.22 -11.21 -46.75
N LEU A 455 18.21 -11.26 -45.88
CA LEU A 455 18.05 -11.41 -44.44
C LEU A 455 17.23 -10.25 -43.86
N LEU A 456 17.55 -9.01 -44.21
CA LEU A 456 16.81 -7.84 -43.78
C LEU A 456 15.35 -7.91 -44.25
N ALA A 457 15.09 -8.30 -45.51
CA ALA A 457 13.75 -8.40 -46.02
C ALA A 457 12.92 -9.51 -45.34
N ALA A 458 13.58 -10.62 -44.99
CA ALA A 458 12.95 -11.72 -44.26
C ALA A 458 12.56 -11.31 -42.83
N GLU A 459 13.47 -10.68 -42.10
CA GLU A 459 13.25 -10.30 -40.70
C GLU A 459 12.33 -9.09 -40.52
N LEU A 460 12.24 -8.18 -41.50
CA LEU A 460 11.24 -7.10 -41.51
C LEU A 460 9.79 -7.62 -41.53
N LYS A 461 9.56 -8.87 -42.02
CA LYS A 461 8.23 -9.49 -42.04
C LYS A 461 7.99 -10.40 -40.83
N SER A 462 8.99 -10.61 -39.98
CA SER A 462 8.91 -11.43 -38.79
C SER A 462 8.46 -10.59 -37.58
N GLU A 463 7.51 -11.07 -36.82
CA GLU A 463 7.06 -10.43 -35.59
C GLU A 463 7.87 -10.91 -34.34
N HIS A 464 8.89 -11.75 -34.53
CA HIS A 464 9.65 -12.31 -33.44
C HIS A 464 10.60 -11.25 -32.83
N PRO A 465 10.76 -11.17 -31.49
CA PRO A 465 11.64 -10.18 -30.83
C PRO A 465 13.10 -10.23 -31.33
N LEU A 466 13.61 -11.41 -31.66
CA LEU A 466 14.97 -11.56 -32.18
C LEU A 466 15.13 -10.98 -33.60
N ALA A 467 14.05 -10.93 -34.39
CA ALA A 467 14.06 -10.32 -35.72
C ALA A 467 14.35 -8.82 -35.63
N GLY A 468 13.72 -8.13 -34.65
CA GLY A 468 14.00 -6.72 -34.41
C GLY A 468 15.47 -6.41 -34.13
N ALA A 469 16.15 -7.28 -33.36
CA ALA A 469 17.59 -7.16 -33.09
C ALA A 469 18.43 -7.26 -34.36
N ILE A 470 18.10 -8.24 -35.22
CA ILE A 470 18.78 -8.44 -36.52
C ILE A 470 18.56 -7.24 -37.43
N VAL A 471 17.30 -6.77 -37.53
CA VAL A 471 16.93 -5.60 -38.36
C VAL A 471 17.69 -4.36 -37.89
N SER A 472 17.67 -4.04 -36.58
CA SER A 472 18.38 -2.90 -36.02
C SER A 472 19.88 -2.96 -36.32
N SER A 473 20.52 -4.10 -36.08
CA SER A 473 21.93 -4.30 -36.31
C SER A 473 22.34 -4.14 -37.79
N LEU A 474 21.47 -4.60 -38.71
CA LEU A 474 21.74 -4.47 -40.14
C LEU A 474 21.54 -3.03 -40.65
N GLN A 475 20.61 -2.26 -40.04
CA GLN A 475 20.34 -0.88 -40.41
C GLN A 475 21.34 0.14 -39.84
N GLU A 476 21.97 -0.17 -38.70
CA GLU A 476 22.97 0.71 -38.07
C GLU A 476 24.30 0.74 -38.82
N VAL A 477 24.71 -0.36 -39.45
CA VAL A 477 26.05 -0.51 -40.00
C VAL A 477 26.13 -0.04 -41.47
N GLU A 478 25.09 -0.21 -42.28
CA GLU A 478 25.10 0.12 -43.72
C GLU A 478 23.68 0.51 -44.20
N LYS A 479 23.57 1.34 -45.25
CA LYS A 479 22.33 1.59 -45.98
C LYS A 479 21.92 0.37 -46.81
N ILE A 480 21.48 -0.69 -46.14
CA ILE A 480 21.04 -1.95 -46.76
C ILE A 480 19.62 -1.77 -47.30
N VAL A 481 19.37 -2.13 -48.56
CA VAL A 481 18.05 -2.07 -49.19
C VAL A 481 17.41 -3.46 -49.11
N PRO A 482 16.20 -3.60 -48.51
CA PRO A 482 15.55 -4.91 -48.40
C PRO A 482 15.28 -5.51 -49.78
N ALA A 483 15.55 -6.82 -49.97
CA ALA A 483 15.22 -7.53 -51.20
C ALA A 483 13.71 -7.71 -51.38
N GLN A 484 13.29 -7.83 -52.64
CA GLN A 484 11.88 -8.07 -52.95
C GLN A 484 11.59 -9.59 -52.94
N LEU A 485 10.99 -10.08 -51.86
CA LEU A 485 10.71 -11.51 -51.64
C LEU A 485 9.54 -11.98 -52.46
N GLU A 486 9.61 -13.16 -53.04
CA GLU A 486 8.55 -13.84 -53.79
C GLU A 486 7.51 -14.48 -52.87
N SER A 487 7.96 -15.06 -51.77
CA SER A 487 7.08 -15.63 -50.75
C SER A 487 7.67 -15.52 -49.36
N PHE A 488 6.80 -15.56 -48.35
CA PHE A 488 7.14 -15.58 -46.93
C PHE A 488 6.25 -16.59 -46.20
N GLU A 489 6.86 -17.45 -45.40
CA GLU A 489 6.19 -18.46 -44.59
C GLU A 489 6.78 -18.46 -43.18
N SER A 490 5.91 -18.30 -42.18
CA SER A 490 6.32 -18.43 -40.74
C SER A 490 6.07 -19.88 -40.31
N ILE A 491 7.11 -20.50 -39.76
CA ILE A 491 7.08 -21.88 -39.24
C ILE A 491 7.07 -21.80 -37.72
N THR A 492 5.91 -22.02 -37.12
CA THR A 492 5.67 -21.86 -35.68
C THR A 492 6.71 -22.61 -34.83
N GLY A 493 7.39 -21.89 -33.93
CA GLY A 493 8.38 -22.43 -32.99
C GLY A 493 9.72 -22.85 -33.63
N LYS A 494 9.94 -22.58 -34.95
CA LYS A 494 11.18 -22.95 -35.63
C LYS A 494 11.86 -21.78 -36.34
N GLY A 495 11.10 -20.86 -36.97
CA GLY A 495 11.66 -19.72 -37.70
C GLY A 495 10.81 -19.33 -38.90
N ILE A 496 11.44 -18.73 -39.89
CA ILE A 496 10.82 -18.25 -41.15
C ILE A 496 11.51 -18.83 -42.36
N LYS A 497 10.76 -18.94 -43.46
CA LYS A 497 11.22 -19.38 -44.76
C LYS A 497 10.76 -18.38 -45.82
N VAL A 498 11.66 -18.01 -46.71
CA VAL A 498 11.38 -17.05 -47.80
C VAL A 498 11.92 -17.56 -49.13
N VAL A 499 11.32 -17.11 -50.22
CA VAL A 499 11.82 -17.39 -51.57
C VAL A 499 12.25 -16.08 -52.19
N TYR A 500 13.46 -16.09 -52.73
CA TYR A 500 14.04 -14.97 -53.45
C TYR A 500 14.85 -15.46 -54.66
N GLN A 501 14.51 -14.95 -55.84
CA GLN A 501 15.10 -15.36 -57.14
C GLN A 501 15.03 -16.88 -57.40
N GLY A 502 13.96 -17.51 -56.96
CA GLY A 502 13.76 -18.96 -57.10
C GLY A 502 14.49 -19.83 -56.03
N ASP A 503 15.40 -19.23 -55.23
CA ASP A 503 16.09 -19.93 -54.16
C ASP A 503 15.29 -19.82 -52.85
N THR A 504 15.33 -20.89 -52.03
CA THR A 504 14.72 -20.93 -50.70
C THR A 504 15.72 -20.57 -49.66
N TYR A 505 15.44 -19.47 -48.92
CA TYR A 505 16.18 -19.02 -47.75
C TYR A 505 15.37 -19.29 -46.48
N TRP A 506 16.03 -19.47 -45.36
CA TRP A 506 15.42 -19.67 -44.08
C TRP A 506 16.20 -19.00 -42.96
N VAL A 507 15.49 -18.53 -41.94
CA VAL A 507 16.07 -17.96 -40.69
C VAL A 507 15.40 -18.60 -39.52
N GLY A 508 16.16 -19.11 -38.54
CA GLY A 508 15.53 -19.72 -37.38
C GLY A 508 16.45 -20.51 -36.44
N SER A 509 15.82 -21.33 -35.63
CA SER A 509 16.45 -22.11 -34.57
C SER A 509 17.20 -23.35 -35.10
N HIS A 510 17.94 -24.01 -34.22
CA HIS A 510 18.56 -25.31 -34.50
C HIS A 510 17.57 -26.40 -34.98
N LYS A 511 16.29 -26.31 -34.59
CA LYS A 511 15.24 -27.19 -35.09
C LYS A 511 15.00 -26.99 -36.60
N LEU A 512 15.00 -25.75 -37.06
CA LEU A 512 14.82 -25.47 -38.48
C LEU A 512 16.04 -25.86 -39.29
N LEU A 513 17.25 -25.67 -38.77
CA LEU A 513 18.51 -26.14 -39.37
C LEU A 513 18.45 -27.64 -39.65
N LYS A 514 17.95 -28.47 -38.71
CA LYS A 514 17.76 -29.91 -38.87
C LYS A 514 16.73 -30.27 -39.93
N ASP A 515 15.60 -29.51 -39.99
CA ASP A 515 14.54 -29.75 -41.00
C ASP A 515 15.08 -29.56 -42.42
N PHE A 516 15.97 -28.60 -42.61
CA PHE A 516 16.63 -28.35 -43.90
C PHE A 516 17.85 -29.26 -44.13
N SER A 517 18.18 -30.17 -43.20
CA SER A 517 19.39 -31.01 -43.25
C SER A 517 20.67 -30.20 -43.53
N ALA A 518 20.70 -28.96 -43.03
CA ALA A 518 21.82 -28.06 -43.25
C ALA A 518 22.98 -28.38 -42.29
N SER A 519 24.22 -28.31 -42.78
CA SER A 519 25.43 -28.57 -42.03
C SER A 519 26.21 -27.29 -41.75
N LEU A 520 26.76 -27.19 -40.54
CA LEU A 520 27.69 -26.17 -40.14
C LEU A 520 29.13 -26.56 -40.53
N SER A 521 29.94 -25.60 -40.94
CA SER A 521 31.38 -25.82 -41.05
C SER A 521 32.00 -25.97 -39.64
N ASP A 522 33.10 -26.71 -39.52
CA ASP A 522 33.76 -26.93 -38.22
C ASP A 522 34.13 -25.60 -37.52
N VAL A 523 34.56 -24.59 -38.29
CA VAL A 523 34.89 -23.24 -37.78
C VAL A 523 33.67 -22.53 -37.20
N LEU A 524 32.51 -22.57 -37.88
CA LEU A 524 31.28 -21.98 -37.40
C LEU A 524 30.77 -22.71 -36.16
N ALA A 525 30.94 -24.05 -36.11
CA ALA A 525 30.51 -24.84 -34.97
C ALA A 525 31.31 -24.52 -33.70
N GLU A 526 32.65 -24.38 -33.81
CA GLU A 526 33.48 -23.98 -32.64
C GLU A 526 33.15 -22.59 -32.12
N MET A 527 33.06 -21.60 -33.00
CA MET A 527 32.72 -20.22 -32.59
C MET A 527 31.30 -20.13 -32.02
N MET A 528 30.33 -20.87 -32.55
CA MET A 528 28.97 -20.94 -32.03
C MET A 528 28.96 -21.48 -30.58
N VAL A 529 29.72 -22.53 -30.28
CA VAL A 529 29.83 -23.10 -28.91
C VAL A 529 30.31 -22.01 -27.93
N GLN A 530 31.24 -21.17 -28.34
CA GLN A 530 31.70 -20.05 -27.51
C GLN A 530 30.57 -19.04 -27.24
N TYR A 531 29.84 -18.62 -28.29
CA TYR A 531 28.70 -17.70 -28.09
C TYR A 531 27.60 -18.31 -27.23
N GLU A 532 27.28 -19.60 -27.40
CA GLU A 532 26.31 -20.29 -26.53
C GLU A 532 26.80 -20.33 -25.07
N SER A 533 28.11 -20.57 -24.85
CA SER A 533 28.69 -20.59 -23.50
C SER A 533 28.69 -19.22 -22.84
N ASP A 534 28.67 -18.14 -23.64
CA ASP A 534 28.55 -16.75 -23.17
C ASP A 534 27.09 -16.33 -22.89
N GLY A 535 26.11 -17.21 -23.15
CA GLY A 535 24.70 -16.98 -22.87
C GLY A 535 23.91 -16.38 -24.03
N ASN A 536 24.44 -16.41 -25.25
CA ASN A 536 23.77 -15.89 -26.43
C ASN A 536 22.76 -16.91 -27.00
N SER A 537 21.66 -16.40 -27.52
CA SER A 537 20.71 -17.16 -28.35
C SER A 537 21.26 -17.19 -29.79
N ILE A 538 21.26 -18.36 -30.41
CA ILE A 538 21.79 -18.53 -31.76
C ILE A 538 20.66 -18.60 -32.77
N VAL A 539 20.74 -17.77 -33.80
CA VAL A 539 19.86 -17.77 -34.97
C VAL A 539 20.69 -18.13 -36.21
N TYR A 540 20.20 -19.06 -37.00
CA TYR A 540 20.85 -19.53 -38.21
C TYR A 540 20.16 -18.92 -39.42
N PHE A 541 20.94 -18.44 -40.39
CA PHE A 541 20.48 -18.03 -41.71
C PHE A 541 21.09 -18.92 -42.77
N GLY A 542 20.25 -19.48 -43.62
CA GLY A 542 20.71 -20.42 -44.62
C GLY A 542 19.95 -20.36 -45.94
N ARG A 543 20.53 -20.99 -46.99
CA ARG A 543 19.94 -21.19 -48.32
C ARG A 543 19.96 -22.69 -48.62
N GLY A 544 18.76 -23.27 -48.81
CA GLY A 544 18.67 -24.73 -49.00
C GLY A 544 19.35 -25.47 -47.83
N THR A 545 20.39 -26.28 -48.16
CA THR A 545 21.17 -27.06 -47.17
C THR A 545 22.45 -26.36 -46.70
N GLU A 546 22.70 -25.14 -47.14
CA GLU A 546 23.89 -24.37 -46.80
C GLU A 546 23.58 -23.33 -45.73
N VAL A 547 24.40 -23.25 -44.66
CA VAL A 547 24.33 -22.19 -43.66
C VAL A 547 25.18 -21.02 -44.13
N LEU A 548 24.57 -19.85 -44.30
CA LEU A 548 25.23 -18.63 -44.78
C LEU A 548 25.78 -17.77 -43.65
N ALA A 549 25.00 -17.72 -42.53
CA ALA A 549 25.43 -16.97 -41.37
C ALA A 549 24.85 -17.57 -40.08
N VAL A 550 25.57 -17.34 -38.97
CA VAL A 550 25.12 -17.57 -37.61
C VAL A 550 25.12 -16.22 -36.90
N VAL A 551 24.00 -15.87 -36.30
CA VAL A 551 23.82 -14.63 -35.57
C VAL A 551 23.70 -14.95 -34.09
N ALA A 552 24.61 -14.38 -33.30
CA ALA A 552 24.56 -14.47 -31.84
C ALA A 552 23.81 -13.24 -31.30
N ILE A 553 22.75 -13.50 -30.55
CA ILE A 553 21.89 -12.48 -30.00
C ILE A 553 21.86 -12.64 -28.48
N ALA A 554 22.15 -11.57 -27.76
CA ALA A 554 22.10 -11.52 -26.31
C ALA A 554 21.05 -10.53 -25.82
N ASP A 555 20.29 -10.93 -24.82
CA ASP A 555 19.53 -10.00 -23.99
C ASP A 555 20.42 -9.64 -22.79
N GLN A 556 20.88 -8.41 -22.74
CA GLN A 556 21.88 -7.96 -21.77
C GLN A 556 21.36 -8.05 -20.35
N ILE A 557 22.15 -8.63 -19.44
CA ILE A 557 21.86 -8.69 -18.02
C ILE A 557 21.89 -7.24 -17.48
N LYS A 558 20.84 -6.82 -16.76
CA LYS A 558 20.81 -5.50 -16.14
C LYS A 558 21.98 -5.32 -15.16
N PRO A 559 22.60 -4.15 -15.11
CA PRO A 559 23.75 -3.89 -14.24
C PRO A 559 23.49 -4.19 -12.77
N THR A 560 22.24 -4.02 -12.32
CA THR A 560 21.83 -4.19 -10.91
C THR A 560 21.39 -5.61 -10.57
N SER A 561 21.22 -6.51 -11.54
CA SER A 561 20.69 -7.87 -11.30
C SER A 561 21.56 -8.71 -10.37
N ALA A 562 22.88 -8.70 -10.56
CA ALA A 562 23.80 -9.48 -9.73
C ALA A 562 23.80 -9.00 -8.27
N GLU A 563 23.76 -7.69 -8.06
CA GLU A 563 23.69 -7.11 -6.71
C GLU A 563 22.34 -7.40 -6.05
N ALA A 564 21.24 -7.30 -6.78
CA ALA A 564 19.90 -7.62 -6.29
C ALA A 564 19.79 -9.09 -5.85
N VAL A 565 20.31 -10.03 -6.65
CA VAL A 565 20.39 -11.45 -6.32
C VAL A 565 21.19 -11.68 -5.03
N LYS A 566 22.36 -11.06 -4.93
CA LYS A 566 23.20 -11.15 -3.73
C LYS A 566 22.49 -10.62 -2.48
N GLU A 567 21.79 -9.50 -2.59
CA GLU A 567 21.07 -8.89 -1.49
C GLU A 567 19.87 -9.73 -1.05
N LEU A 568 19.12 -10.33 -1.98
CA LEU A 568 18.02 -11.26 -1.66
C LEU A 568 18.55 -12.50 -0.91
N LYS A 569 19.65 -13.09 -1.36
CA LYS A 569 20.30 -14.19 -0.66
C LYS A 569 20.76 -13.79 0.75
N ARG A 570 21.29 -12.58 0.92
CA ARG A 570 21.66 -12.03 2.24
C ARG A 570 20.45 -11.91 3.17
N GLN A 571 19.27 -11.62 2.62
CA GLN A 571 18.02 -11.58 3.38
C GLN A 571 17.46 -12.97 3.73
N GLY A 572 18.11 -14.06 3.30
CA GLY A 572 17.72 -15.44 3.55
C GLY A 572 16.60 -15.93 2.63
N ILE A 573 16.48 -15.36 1.43
CA ILE A 573 15.47 -15.72 0.43
C ILE A 573 16.15 -16.58 -0.63
N ASP A 574 15.59 -17.76 -0.91
CA ASP A 574 16.03 -18.65 -1.99
C ASP A 574 15.63 -18.03 -3.35
N ILE A 575 16.47 -18.24 -4.38
CA ILE A 575 16.23 -17.68 -5.71
C ILE A 575 16.21 -18.78 -6.74
N CYS A 576 15.22 -18.75 -7.63
CA CYS A 576 15.13 -19.61 -8.80
C CYS A 576 14.89 -18.77 -10.05
N MET A 577 15.60 -19.03 -11.12
CA MET A 577 15.38 -18.41 -12.43
C MET A 577 14.52 -19.31 -13.31
N LEU A 578 13.49 -18.74 -13.95
CA LEU A 578 12.72 -19.40 -15.01
C LEU A 578 13.00 -18.74 -16.35
N THR A 579 13.13 -19.55 -17.40
CA THR A 579 13.34 -19.03 -18.76
C THR A 579 12.85 -20.01 -19.81
N GLY A 580 12.31 -19.48 -20.90
CA GLY A 580 12.04 -20.26 -22.13
C GLY A 580 13.28 -20.54 -22.97
N ASP A 581 14.44 -19.98 -22.58
CA ASP A 581 15.70 -20.27 -23.28
C ASP A 581 16.21 -21.67 -22.99
N GLY A 582 17.08 -22.15 -23.89
CA GLY A 582 17.71 -23.46 -23.76
C GLY A 582 18.66 -23.55 -22.57
N GLN A 583 18.91 -24.80 -22.14
CA GLN A 583 19.70 -25.18 -20.96
C GLN A 583 21.07 -24.47 -20.87
N ARG A 584 21.81 -24.32 -21.99
CA ARG A 584 23.15 -23.73 -22.00
C ARG A 584 23.10 -22.22 -21.68
N THR A 585 22.19 -21.51 -22.32
CA THR A 585 21.97 -20.06 -22.06
C THR A 585 21.54 -19.81 -20.61
N ALA A 586 20.61 -20.62 -20.12
CA ALA A 586 20.14 -20.55 -18.74
C ALA A 586 21.28 -20.79 -17.73
N LEU A 587 22.13 -21.78 -17.96
CA LEU A 587 23.30 -22.08 -17.13
C LEU A 587 24.31 -20.91 -17.13
N ALA A 588 24.58 -20.34 -18.30
CA ALA A 588 25.51 -19.20 -18.41
C ALA A 588 25.00 -17.95 -17.66
N VAL A 589 23.73 -17.62 -17.81
CA VAL A 589 23.11 -16.47 -17.12
C VAL A 589 23.05 -16.71 -15.61
N SER A 590 22.58 -17.89 -15.17
CA SER A 590 22.49 -18.24 -13.75
C SER A 590 23.86 -18.21 -13.08
N GLY A 591 24.91 -18.71 -13.76
CA GLY A 591 26.30 -18.67 -13.28
C GLY A 591 26.83 -17.25 -13.11
N LYS A 592 26.59 -16.33 -14.10
CA LYS A 592 26.96 -14.92 -14.00
C LYS A 592 26.26 -14.19 -12.86
N LEU A 593 25.02 -14.54 -12.57
CA LEU A 593 24.22 -13.93 -11.50
C LEU A 593 24.37 -14.62 -10.14
N GLY A 594 25.05 -15.78 -10.11
CA GLY A 594 25.19 -16.57 -8.89
C GLY A 594 23.88 -17.23 -8.43
N ILE A 595 22.97 -17.58 -9.36
CA ILE A 595 21.70 -18.25 -9.06
C ILE A 595 21.92 -19.77 -9.14
N ASP A 596 21.62 -20.50 -8.06
CA ASP A 596 21.94 -21.93 -7.96
C ASP A 596 20.86 -22.84 -8.60
N ARG A 597 19.63 -22.36 -8.72
CA ARG A 597 18.48 -23.11 -9.26
C ARG A 597 17.90 -22.38 -10.45
N PHE A 598 17.73 -23.09 -11.54
CA PHE A 598 17.04 -22.56 -12.73
C PHE A 598 16.25 -23.66 -13.45
N VAL A 599 15.23 -23.26 -14.18
CA VAL A 599 14.46 -24.10 -15.11
C VAL A 599 14.56 -23.48 -16.50
N ALA A 600 15.03 -24.24 -17.45
CA ALA A 600 15.21 -23.86 -18.84
C ALA A 600 14.11 -24.49 -19.72
N ASP A 601 13.98 -24.01 -20.97
CA ASP A 601 12.98 -24.49 -21.95
C ASP A 601 11.53 -24.45 -21.44
N ALA A 602 11.23 -23.60 -20.44
CA ALA A 602 9.94 -23.54 -19.76
C ALA A 602 8.87 -22.82 -20.62
N LEU A 603 7.77 -23.51 -20.89
CA LEU A 603 6.56 -22.93 -21.46
C LEU A 603 5.75 -22.20 -20.36
N PRO A 604 4.77 -21.35 -20.72
CA PRO A 604 3.94 -20.66 -19.73
C PRO A 604 3.27 -21.58 -18.70
N ASP A 605 2.77 -22.74 -19.15
CA ASP A 605 2.14 -23.73 -18.27
C ASP A 605 3.16 -24.40 -17.31
N ASP A 606 4.40 -24.64 -17.77
CA ASP A 606 5.48 -25.19 -16.94
C ASP A 606 5.88 -24.22 -15.83
N LYS A 607 5.81 -22.91 -16.10
CA LYS A 607 6.07 -21.86 -15.10
C LYS A 607 5.03 -21.88 -13.98
N GLU A 608 3.75 -22.05 -14.31
CA GLU A 608 2.67 -22.20 -13.34
C GLU A 608 2.87 -23.46 -12.50
N GLU A 609 3.16 -24.61 -13.16
CA GLU A 609 3.35 -25.88 -12.47
C GLU A 609 4.53 -25.83 -11.49
N PHE A 610 5.63 -25.19 -11.87
CA PHE A 610 6.80 -25.02 -10.99
C PHE A 610 6.47 -24.19 -9.74
N VAL A 611 5.71 -23.10 -9.87
CA VAL A 611 5.24 -22.31 -8.71
C VAL A 611 4.37 -23.20 -7.81
N ARG A 612 3.46 -23.96 -8.38
CA ARG A 612 2.58 -24.89 -7.64
C ARG A 612 3.36 -25.97 -6.90
N GLU A 613 4.39 -26.53 -7.51
CA GLU A 613 5.28 -27.51 -6.86
C GLU A 613 5.98 -26.94 -5.62
N LEU A 614 6.50 -25.71 -5.71
CA LEU A 614 7.12 -25.03 -4.58
C LEU A 614 6.13 -24.79 -3.45
N GLN A 615 4.90 -24.38 -3.78
CA GLN A 615 3.82 -24.19 -2.81
C GLN A 615 3.41 -25.53 -2.14
N MET A 616 3.34 -26.63 -2.90
CA MET A 616 3.07 -27.96 -2.34
C MET A 616 4.17 -28.45 -1.39
N GLN A 617 5.42 -27.97 -1.56
CA GLN A 617 6.51 -28.19 -0.61
C GLN A 617 6.41 -27.32 0.66
N GLY A 618 5.34 -26.52 0.80
CA GLY A 618 5.11 -25.63 1.94
C GLY A 618 5.91 -24.32 1.87
N LYS A 619 6.49 -23.97 0.72
CA LYS A 619 7.20 -22.69 0.53
C LYS A 619 6.25 -21.59 0.16
N THR A 620 6.47 -20.39 0.71
CA THR A 620 5.79 -19.17 0.27
C THR A 620 6.57 -18.57 -0.91
N VAL A 621 5.92 -18.50 -2.07
CA VAL A 621 6.56 -18.19 -3.34
C VAL A 621 6.21 -16.77 -3.80
N ALA A 622 7.22 -15.95 -4.13
CA ALA A 622 7.04 -14.73 -4.89
C ALA A 622 7.46 -14.97 -6.35
N MET A 623 6.60 -14.62 -7.31
CA MET A 623 6.91 -14.61 -8.74
C MET A 623 7.15 -13.18 -9.21
N VAL A 624 8.24 -12.97 -9.93
CA VAL A 624 8.63 -11.68 -10.52
C VAL A 624 8.73 -11.82 -12.02
N GLY A 625 7.99 -11.01 -12.77
CA GLY A 625 7.96 -11.06 -14.23
C GLY A 625 7.48 -9.76 -14.87
N ASP A 626 7.45 -9.73 -16.21
CA ASP A 626 6.92 -8.61 -16.99
C ASP A 626 5.42 -8.71 -17.28
N GLY A 627 4.80 -9.86 -16.98
CA GLY A 627 3.37 -10.14 -17.05
C GLY A 627 2.83 -10.52 -18.43
N ILE A 628 3.62 -10.50 -19.50
CA ILE A 628 3.15 -10.89 -20.84
C ILE A 628 3.06 -12.42 -20.93
N ASN A 629 4.15 -13.10 -20.57
CA ASN A 629 4.26 -14.56 -20.69
C ASN A 629 4.07 -15.29 -19.35
N ASP A 630 4.00 -14.54 -18.23
CA ASP A 630 4.05 -15.07 -16.86
C ASP A 630 2.74 -14.85 -16.10
N SER A 631 1.69 -14.37 -16.77
CA SER A 631 0.42 -13.98 -16.12
C SER A 631 -0.21 -15.08 -15.28
N GLN A 632 -0.13 -16.34 -15.72
CA GLN A 632 -0.65 -17.51 -15.00
C GLN A 632 0.17 -17.79 -13.73
N ALA A 633 1.51 -17.83 -13.85
CA ALA A 633 2.41 -18.03 -12.72
C ALA A 633 2.33 -16.86 -11.71
N LEU A 634 2.21 -15.63 -12.19
CA LEU A 634 1.99 -14.43 -11.35
C LEU A 634 0.67 -14.53 -10.57
N ALA A 635 -0.41 -14.96 -11.23
CA ALA A 635 -1.72 -15.09 -10.59
C ALA A 635 -1.76 -16.20 -9.52
N LEU A 636 -0.95 -17.27 -9.68
CA LEU A 636 -0.90 -18.40 -8.76
C LEU A 636 0.01 -18.13 -7.56
N ALA A 637 1.08 -17.35 -7.73
CA ALA A 637 2.07 -17.10 -6.68
C ALA A 637 1.43 -16.42 -5.43
N ASP A 638 2.00 -16.71 -4.25
CA ASP A 638 1.57 -16.08 -2.99
C ASP A 638 1.80 -14.56 -3.00
N VAL A 639 2.84 -14.11 -3.72
CA VAL A 639 3.13 -12.71 -3.97
C VAL A 639 3.50 -12.54 -5.45
N SER A 640 2.72 -11.78 -6.19
CA SER A 640 3.03 -11.41 -7.57
C SER A 640 3.66 -10.03 -7.64
N ILE A 641 4.79 -9.94 -8.37
CA ILE A 641 5.58 -8.70 -8.50
C ILE A 641 5.80 -8.42 -9.99
N ALA A 642 5.33 -7.28 -10.47
CA ALA A 642 5.54 -6.82 -11.83
C ALA A 642 6.65 -5.77 -11.93
N MET A 643 7.42 -5.82 -13.03
CA MET A 643 8.42 -4.79 -13.36
C MET A 643 7.76 -3.64 -14.11
N GLY A 644 8.18 -2.39 -13.85
CA GLY A 644 7.51 -1.16 -14.29
C GLY A 644 7.48 -0.90 -15.81
N LYS A 645 8.29 -1.58 -16.60
CA LYS A 645 8.18 -1.62 -18.06
C LYS A 645 7.20 -2.69 -18.56
N GLY A 646 6.60 -3.45 -17.63
CA GLY A 646 5.55 -4.44 -17.94
C GLY A 646 4.30 -3.80 -18.52
N THR A 647 3.47 -4.60 -19.15
CA THR A 647 2.20 -4.16 -19.73
C THR A 647 1.26 -3.63 -18.67
N ASP A 648 0.31 -2.77 -19.07
CA ASP A 648 -0.81 -2.34 -18.20
C ASP A 648 -1.52 -3.54 -17.54
N ILE A 649 -1.56 -4.69 -18.21
CA ILE A 649 -2.13 -5.96 -17.71
C ILE A 649 -1.33 -6.49 -16.49
N ALA A 650 0.00 -6.42 -16.53
CA ALA A 650 0.83 -6.89 -15.43
C ALA A 650 0.63 -6.04 -14.16
N MET A 651 0.48 -4.72 -14.32
CA MET A 651 0.20 -3.81 -13.20
C MET A 651 -1.18 -4.08 -12.58
N ASP A 652 -2.18 -4.49 -13.37
CA ASP A 652 -3.52 -4.79 -12.87
C ASP A 652 -3.58 -6.12 -12.09
N VAL A 653 -2.78 -7.11 -12.47
CA VAL A 653 -2.77 -8.45 -11.85
C VAL A 653 -1.83 -8.50 -10.65
N ALA A 654 -0.68 -7.84 -10.71
CA ALA A 654 0.36 -7.93 -9.68
C ALA A 654 -0.07 -7.32 -8.33
N MET A 655 0.36 -7.96 -7.25
CA MET A 655 0.21 -7.45 -5.89
C MET A 655 1.19 -6.32 -5.56
N VAL A 656 2.35 -6.34 -6.22
CA VAL A 656 3.40 -5.32 -6.08
C VAL A 656 3.90 -4.94 -7.47
N THR A 657 4.09 -3.65 -7.72
CA THR A 657 4.67 -3.14 -8.96
C THR A 657 5.92 -2.32 -8.65
N LEU A 658 7.04 -2.71 -9.24
CA LEU A 658 8.27 -1.92 -9.22
C LEU A 658 8.23 -0.96 -10.39
N MET A 659 8.16 0.35 -10.14
CA MET A 659 7.92 1.36 -11.19
C MET A 659 9.09 1.58 -12.13
N THR A 660 10.26 1.08 -11.78
CA THR A 660 11.50 1.19 -12.59
C THR A 660 11.96 -0.17 -13.07
N SER A 661 12.91 -0.17 -14.01
CA SER A 661 13.61 -1.38 -14.43
C SER A 661 14.72 -1.82 -13.46
N ASP A 662 15.02 -1.03 -12.41
CA ASP A 662 16.05 -1.34 -11.41
C ASP A 662 15.63 -2.49 -10.51
N LEU A 663 16.31 -3.63 -10.63
CA LEU A 663 16.00 -4.81 -9.83
C LEU A 663 16.37 -4.65 -8.34
N LEU A 664 17.18 -3.66 -7.96
CA LEU A 664 17.47 -3.36 -6.54
C LEU A 664 16.23 -2.92 -5.75
N LEU A 665 15.18 -2.49 -6.43
CA LEU A 665 13.90 -2.21 -5.76
C LEU A 665 13.29 -3.48 -5.15
N LEU A 666 13.56 -4.66 -5.72
CA LEU A 666 13.03 -5.92 -5.23
C LEU A 666 13.49 -6.26 -3.80
N PRO A 667 14.81 -6.35 -3.49
CA PRO A 667 15.26 -6.55 -2.12
C PRO A 667 14.84 -5.42 -1.17
N ARG A 668 14.74 -4.17 -1.66
CA ARG A 668 14.22 -3.03 -0.86
C ARG A 668 12.74 -3.21 -0.52
N ALA A 669 11.93 -3.74 -1.43
CA ALA A 669 10.52 -4.03 -1.19
C ALA A 669 10.34 -5.07 -0.08
N PHE A 670 11.12 -6.16 -0.10
CA PHE A 670 11.13 -7.17 0.95
C PHE A 670 11.59 -6.61 2.30
N GLU A 671 12.64 -5.81 2.31
CA GLU A 671 13.13 -5.17 3.54
C GLU A 671 12.08 -4.24 4.13
N LEU A 672 11.45 -3.40 3.31
CA LEU A 672 10.39 -2.49 3.74
C LEU A 672 9.18 -3.23 4.30
N SER A 673 8.80 -4.35 3.68
CA SER A 673 7.77 -5.25 4.20
C SER A 673 8.15 -5.78 5.60
N LYS A 674 9.36 -6.33 5.75
CA LYS A 674 9.88 -6.82 7.05
C LYS A 674 9.86 -5.72 8.11
N GLN A 675 10.32 -4.52 7.78
CA GLN A 675 10.33 -3.37 8.68
C GLN A 675 8.91 -2.94 9.08
N THR A 676 7.99 -2.86 8.12
CA THR A 676 6.60 -2.43 8.38
C THR A 676 5.87 -3.44 9.26
N VAL A 677 6.00 -4.73 8.97
CA VAL A 677 5.34 -5.77 9.78
C VAL A 677 5.96 -5.88 11.18
N LYS A 678 7.29 -5.71 11.30
CA LYS A 678 7.95 -5.59 12.62
C LYS A 678 7.40 -4.41 13.42
N LEU A 679 7.20 -3.28 12.77
CA LEU A 679 6.62 -2.08 13.38
C LEU A 679 5.18 -2.33 13.86
N ILE A 680 4.35 -3.02 13.05
CA ILE A 680 3.01 -3.44 13.46
C ILE A 680 3.06 -4.26 14.75
N HIS A 681 3.92 -5.28 14.82
CA HIS A 681 4.06 -6.10 16.02
C HIS A 681 4.53 -5.30 17.24
N GLN A 682 5.48 -4.38 17.06
CA GLN A 682 5.92 -3.48 18.14
C GLN A 682 4.78 -2.58 18.63
N ASN A 683 4.02 -2.00 17.71
CA ASN A 683 2.87 -1.15 18.06
C ASN A 683 1.80 -1.94 18.81
N LEU A 684 1.51 -3.15 18.38
CA LEU A 684 0.56 -4.04 19.07
C LEU A 684 1.08 -4.41 20.47
N PHE A 685 2.35 -4.74 20.59
CA PHE A 685 2.97 -5.01 21.90
C PHE A 685 2.80 -3.82 22.86
N TRP A 686 3.15 -2.61 22.43
CA TRP A 686 2.98 -1.41 23.24
C TRP A 686 1.52 -1.11 23.57
N ALA A 687 0.60 -1.31 22.60
CA ALA A 687 -0.82 -1.10 22.84
C ALA A 687 -1.42 -2.06 23.88
N PHE A 688 -0.90 -3.29 23.98
CA PHE A 688 -1.40 -4.29 24.93
C PHE A 688 -0.71 -4.26 26.29
N ILE A 689 0.60 -3.98 26.34
CA ILE A 689 1.40 -4.13 27.59
C ILE A 689 0.92 -3.18 28.68
N TYR A 690 0.54 -1.95 28.31
CA TYR A 690 -0.01 -0.98 29.26
C TYR A 690 -1.29 -1.50 29.94
N ASN A 691 -2.17 -2.15 29.19
CA ASN A 691 -3.39 -2.72 29.71
C ASN A 691 -3.14 -3.98 30.55
N LEU A 692 -2.24 -4.85 30.07
CA LEU A 692 -1.91 -6.11 30.75
C LEU A 692 -1.29 -5.89 32.13
N ILE A 693 -0.44 -4.90 32.28
CA ILE A 693 0.19 -4.51 33.55
C ILE A 693 -0.75 -3.61 34.36
N GLY A 694 -1.44 -2.70 33.70
CA GLY A 694 -2.27 -1.68 34.35
C GLY A 694 -3.52 -2.22 35.00
N ILE A 695 -4.21 -3.20 34.39
CA ILE A 695 -5.46 -3.77 34.93
C ILE A 695 -5.25 -4.42 36.31
N PRO A 696 -4.26 -5.32 36.52
CA PRO A 696 -4.00 -5.87 37.87
C PRO A 696 -3.64 -4.81 38.91
N ILE A 697 -2.82 -3.82 38.53
CA ILE A 697 -2.46 -2.72 39.44
C ILE A 697 -3.69 -1.88 39.80
N ALA A 698 -4.54 -1.56 38.81
CA ALA A 698 -5.78 -0.83 39.03
C ALA A 698 -6.78 -1.62 39.91
N ALA A 699 -6.83 -2.94 39.74
CA ALA A 699 -7.62 -3.82 40.58
C ALA A 699 -7.14 -3.87 42.04
N GLY A 700 -5.94 -3.37 42.34
CA GLY A 700 -5.39 -3.26 43.69
C GLY A 700 -4.51 -4.43 44.10
N ILE A 701 -3.89 -5.18 43.18
CA ILE A 701 -2.99 -6.31 43.49
C ILE A 701 -1.78 -5.89 44.34
N LEU A 702 -1.35 -4.64 44.24
CA LEU A 702 -0.23 -4.10 45.01
C LEU A 702 -0.63 -3.55 46.40
N PHE A 703 -1.93 -3.36 46.62
CA PHE A 703 -2.41 -2.78 47.89
C PHE A 703 -1.99 -3.56 49.14
N PRO A 704 -2.09 -4.90 49.17
CA PRO A 704 -1.69 -5.67 50.33
C PRO A 704 -0.17 -5.58 50.65
N VAL A 705 0.65 -5.23 49.66
CA VAL A 705 2.11 -5.20 49.77
C VAL A 705 2.62 -3.82 50.22
N ASN A 706 2.10 -2.76 49.62
CA ASN A 706 2.62 -1.40 49.80
C ASN A 706 1.55 -0.31 49.96
N GLY A 707 0.26 -0.69 50.06
CA GLY A 707 -0.86 0.26 50.17
C GLY A 707 -1.16 1.06 48.90
N LEU A 708 -0.56 0.70 47.75
CA LEU A 708 -0.66 1.47 46.53
C LEU A 708 -1.94 1.10 45.73
N LEU A 709 -2.80 2.10 45.50
CA LEU A 709 -3.89 2.04 44.57
C LEU A 709 -3.64 2.95 43.38
N LEU A 710 -3.95 2.47 42.18
CA LEU A 710 -3.82 3.28 40.98
C LEU A 710 -4.95 4.30 40.93
N ASN A 711 -4.58 5.58 40.96
CA ASN A 711 -5.54 6.67 40.79
C ASN A 711 -6.09 6.68 39.33
N PRO A 712 -7.40 6.82 39.11
CA PRO A 712 -8.00 6.90 37.76
C PRO A 712 -7.39 8.01 36.88
N MET A 713 -6.91 9.09 37.48
CA MET A 713 -6.23 10.17 36.72
C MET A 713 -4.89 9.69 36.12
N LEU A 714 -4.09 8.95 36.90
CA LEU A 714 -2.83 8.36 36.41
C LEU A 714 -3.10 7.29 35.36
N ALA A 715 -4.17 6.50 35.53
CA ALA A 715 -4.62 5.53 34.55
C ALA A 715 -4.95 6.19 33.21
N SER A 716 -5.68 7.31 33.22
CA SER A 716 -6.06 8.05 32.02
C SER A 716 -4.85 8.71 31.32
N ALA A 717 -3.92 9.24 32.09
CA ALA A 717 -2.66 9.79 31.55
C ALA A 717 -1.82 8.71 30.87
N ALA A 718 -1.65 7.53 31.49
CA ALA A 718 -0.93 6.40 30.92
C ALA A 718 -1.55 5.95 29.58
N MET A 719 -2.87 5.94 29.46
CA MET A 719 -3.58 5.62 28.23
C MET A 719 -3.35 6.63 27.11
N ALA A 720 -3.32 7.94 27.44
CA ALA A 720 -2.99 8.98 26.46
C ALA A 720 -1.56 8.80 25.93
N PHE A 721 -0.60 8.52 26.81
CA PHE A 721 0.80 8.24 26.43
C PHE A 721 0.95 6.96 25.59
N SER A 722 0.16 5.94 25.84
CA SER A 722 0.16 4.71 25.02
C SER A 722 -0.14 5.03 23.55
N SER A 723 -1.16 5.84 23.26
CA SER A 723 -1.52 6.25 21.90
C SER A 723 -0.40 7.07 21.24
N VAL A 724 0.22 7.99 21.98
CA VAL A 724 1.35 8.79 21.51
C VAL A 724 2.55 7.92 21.16
N SER A 725 2.86 6.92 22.01
CA SER A 725 3.97 5.99 21.79
C SER A 725 3.83 5.21 20.49
N VAL A 726 2.65 4.67 20.22
CA VAL A 726 2.33 3.94 18.97
C VAL A 726 2.52 4.80 17.73
N VAL A 727 2.06 6.05 17.80
CA VAL A 727 2.19 6.97 16.68
C VAL A 727 3.65 7.39 16.44
N LEU A 728 4.37 7.76 17.49
CA LEU A 728 5.78 8.13 17.38
C LEU A 728 6.62 6.97 16.84
N ASN A 729 6.34 5.74 17.30
CA ASN A 729 6.98 4.54 16.76
C ASN A 729 6.67 4.36 15.28
N SER A 730 5.42 4.55 14.84
CA SER A 730 5.04 4.48 13.43
C SER A 730 5.76 5.53 12.57
N LEU A 731 5.85 6.77 13.04
CA LEU A 731 6.57 7.85 12.34
C LEU A 731 8.10 7.62 12.28
N SER A 732 8.66 6.79 13.14
CA SER A 732 10.09 6.45 13.09
C SER A 732 10.49 5.76 11.77
N LEU A 733 9.57 4.99 11.17
CA LEU A 733 9.79 4.34 9.87
C LEU A 733 9.87 5.36 8.72
N ALA A 734 9.13 6.46 8.81
CA ALA A 734 9.18 7.52 7.79
C ALA A 734 10.50 8.29 7.80
N ARG A 735 11.23 8.30 8.93
CA ARG A 735 12.51 9.01 9.10
C ARG A 735 13.72 8.18 8.70
N LYS A 736 13.61 6.86 8.71
CA LYS A 736 14.62 5.91 8.21
C LYS A 736 14.56 5.78 6.70
#